data_51cda59c72f7ff6a2c31287bd45b5a66
#
_entry.id   51cda59c72f7ff6a2c31287bd45b5a66
#
_cell.length_a   1.000
_cell.length_b   1.000
_cell.length_c   1.000
_cell.angle_alpha   90.00
_cell.angle_beta   90.00
_cell.angle_gamma   90.00
#
_symmetry.space_group_name_H-M   'P 1'
#
loop_
_entity.id
_entity.type
_entity.pdbx_description
1 polymer ?
#
loop_
_entity_poly.entity_id
_entity_poly.type
_entity_poly.pdbx_seq_one_letter_code
_entity_poly.pdbx_strand_id
1 'polypeptide(L)'
;MGKMVQNGNDAHVRFRIDWQLMTSKYSQMDSAFSVGTLHAEDKSFEVISAEWVNEISGYVYIFKHVPTGARLMWFACDDDNRSFAIAFKTPPVDHTGVFHILEHSVLCGSDAYPVKEPFVNLLKTSMQTFLNAMTYPDKTVYPVASTNVADLENLMSVYLDAVLHPAIYKRKRIFEQEGWHLEADEQGNLSYNGVVFNEMKGALSDPDRVLYDSVSEALFPDTAYGKESGGKPRAIPELTYENFLDTHARHYDLSNSYTFLYGDLNCERELSFIAQRFAAAEKRDAGAPNPLNLQAPVLPEPAQVRMNTTADNSSVGLGYVLGTPDQRNKMMAADILFDTLMGSNESPLKRAILDAELGNDFSYYLSDDLAQPMLFLQLKGLKEGAAQKFCELVETTCQKIAAEGIDPKKLNASIALAEFNLRENDQPYSNGIEYTLRSLSSWLYDDARPLDYIRYEDAIAYVKELAAQKGFEKLLLELICNSKHAAQVELVPTDEGDAQEEATELAQLRSTLTDEDVEKIRAEVEALRLEQETPDAPEDLAKLPSLSLSDIGAGRERPAGFEVEAPLPCIAHELDTHGIDYVYHYFDLTSAVTFEELPLVGILAEALGKLDTATHTASELDILIESNLGHLSFFTDIYDRDTLDQAYPAFIVAASALAEKTQGLASIPSEVWSSTRFDDLGRLKNILIQRRIAQEQYFVGAGHTAAQNKALTSYSAASRVNDALAGVDFYEYLKNLLANWDERAPQLAKDLDALTCKIFRADNVTVSFTGSTQSREAFWQTAGVLGLKKGNTSQSDNVTPTLIVPEGKLQRVAYLIPSNVSYVGLSYPNVAHATNEQQGNWLIATRVLGLDYLWNEVRVKGGAYGVMFRNSIGGLQSFVSYRDPALDATLDRYVGAGSWLSEWTPDADEFEGYVVASVAGVDAPVPARMLARRQDIEYFNHRDPERLRK
;
A
#
# COMPACT_ATOMS: atom_id res chain seq x y z
N MET A 1 10.51 -45.69 0.61
CA MET A 1 10.88 -46.90 -0.14
C MET A 1 9.95 -47.05 -1.33
N GLY A 2 10.31 -46.48 -2.46
CA GLY A 2 9.53 -46.50 -3.68
C GLY A 2 9.97 -47.62 -4.60
N LYS A 3 9.03 -48.30 -5.22
CA LYS A 3 9.32 -49.25 -6.29
C LYS A 3 9.40 -48.48 -7.62
N MET A 4 10.57 -48.53 -8.24
CA MET A 4 10.74 -48.21 -9.66
C MET A 4 9.98 -49.24 -10.53
N VAL A 5 9.17 -48.76 -11.45
CA VAL A 5 8.78 -49.48 -12.64
C VAL A 5 9.26 -48.66 -13.83
N GLN A 6 10.32 -49.18 -14.50
CA GLN A 6 10.75 -48.69 -15.82
C GLN A 6 9.81 -49.23 -16.88
N ASN A 7 9.23 -48.34 -17.68
CA ASN A 7 8.92 -48.64 -19.08
C ASN A 7 9.11 -47.37 -19.92
N GLY A 8 9.85 -47.57 -21.03
CA GLY A 8 10.48 -46.54 -21.79
C GLY A 8 9.62 -45.66 -22.69
N ASN A 9 10.29 -44.59 -23.14
CA ASN A 9 9.98 -43.59 -24.16
C ASN A 9 8.89 -42.56 -23.75
N ASP A 10 9.38 -41.49 -23.30
CA ASP A 10 9.19 -40.06 -23.69
C ASP A 10 9.54 -39.16 -22.49
N ALA A 11 10.52 -38.28 -22.73
CA ALA A 11 11.08 -37.41 -21.71
C ALA A 11 10.14 -36.19 -21.42
N HIS A 12 9.08 -36.44 -20.70
CA HIS A 12 8.37 -35.43 -19.91
C HIS A 12 8.38 -35.91 -18.47
N VAL A 13 9.38 -35.46 -17.71
CA VAL A 13 9.41 -35.63 -16.26
C VAL A 13 8.35 -34.69 -15.67
N ARG A 14 7.13 -35.19 -15.55
CA ARG A 14 6.12 -34.57 -14.67
C ARG A 14 6.53 -34.89 -13.24
N PHE A 15 7.17 -33.97 -12.56
CA PHE A 15 7.23 -33.99 -11.10
C PHE A 15 5.80 -33.79 -10.58
N ARG A 16 5.13 -34.86 -10.24
CA ARG A 16 3.97 -34.84 -9.36
C ARG A 16 4.52 -34.59 -7.96
N ILE A 17 4.45 -33.36 -7.48
CA ILE A 17 4.58 -33.06 -6.06
C ILE A 17 3.40 -33.77 -5.39
N ASP A 18 3.73 -34.61 -4.43
CA ASP A 18 2.75 -35.38 -3.69
C ASP A 18 2.06 -34.47 -2.65
N TRP A 19 1.07 -33.71 -3.11
CA TRP A 19 0.21 -32.82 -2.32
C TRP A 19 -0.68 -33.57 -1.31
N GLN A 20 -0.52 -34.90 -1.16
CA GLN A 20 -1.33 -35.72 -0.27
C GLN A 20 -0.97 -35.60 1.23
N LEU A 21 -0.07 -34.76 1.67
CA LEU A 21 0.30 -34.61 3.07
C LEU A 21 -0.18 -33.32 3.77
N MET A 22 -0.79 -32.41 3.07
CA MET A 22 -1.53 -31.29 3.67
C MET A 22 -3.01 -31.44 3.37
N THR A 23 -3.68 -32.37 4.05
CA THR A 23 -5.13 -32.41 4.02
C THR A 23 -5.67 -31.30 4.90
N SER A 24 -5.95 -30.14 4.31
CA SER A 24 -6.78 -29.13 4.95
C SER A 24 -8.13 -29.74 5.29
N LYS A 25 -8.78 -29.25 6.35
CA LYS A 25 -10.15 -29.57 6.75
C LYS A 25 -11.12 -29.57 5.54
N TYR A 26 -10.86 -28.72 4.58
CA TYR A 26 -11.68 -28.52 3.37
C TYR A 26 -11.33 -29.45 2.21
N SER A 27 -10.11 -29.99 2.12
CA SER A 27 -9.73 -30.97 1.08
C SER A 27 -10.39 -32.36 1.25
N GLN A 28 -10.91 -32.66 2.44
CA GLN A 28 -11.60 -33.92 2.76
C GLN A 28 -13.12 -33.78 2.80
N MET A 29 -13.66 -32.58 2.67
CA MET A 29 -15.09 -32.36 2.58
C MET A 29 -15.55 -32.70 1.14
N ASP A 30 -16.37 -33.71 0.97
CA ASP A 30 -17.37 -33.68 -0.10
C ASP A 30 -18.06 -32.33 -0.01
N SER A 31 -18.22 -31.61 -1.13
CA SER A 31 -18.75 -30.24 -1.13
C SER A 31 -19.89 -30.11 -0.12
N ALA A 32 -19.73 -29.29 0.91
CA ALA A 32 -20.74 -29.10 1.97
C ALA A 32 -22.08 -28.69 1.35
N PHE A 33 -22.02 -28.03 0.18
CA PHE A 33 -23.18 -27.63 -0.59
C PHE A 33 -23.05 -28.13 -2.03
N SER A 34 -24.08 -28.69 -2.57
CA SER A 34 -24.18 -29.02 -4.01
C SER A 34 -24.94 -27.90 -4.74
N VAL A 35 -24.61 -27.70 -6.02
CA VAL A 35 -25.30 -26.72 -6.87
C VAL A 35 -26.81 -26.94 -6.82
N GLY A 36 -27.56 -25.86 -6.61
CA GLY A 36 -29.03 -25.89 -6.52
C GLY A 36 -29.62 -26.36 -5.20
N THR A 37 -28.82 -26.82 -4.23
CA THR A 37 -29.31 -27.26 -2.93
C THR A 37 -28.56 -26.64 -1.79
N LEU A 38 -29.27 -25.95 -0.93
CA LEU A 38 -28.76 -25.50 0.36
C LEU A 38 -29.32 -26.43 1.43
N HIS A 39 -28.44 -27.03 2.23
CA HIS A 39 -28.86 -27.83 3.38
C HIS A 39 -29.18 -26.97 4.60
N ALA A 40 -29.05 -25.63 4.47
CA ALA A 40 -29.34 -24.67 5.51
C ALA A 40 -30.83 -24.59 5.85
N GLU A 41 -31.11 -24.25 7.10
CA GLU A 41 -32.49 -23.96 7.56
C GLU A 41 -33.08 -22.75 6.81
N ASP A 42 -32.23 -21.80 6.39
CA ASP A 42 -32.62 -20.63 5.60
C ASP A 42 -32.52 -20.93 4.09
N LYS A 43 -33.68 -21.01 3.44
CA LYS A 43 -33.80 -21.23 1.99
C LYS A 43 -33.80 -19.97 1.16
N SER A 44 -33.44 -18.83 1.72
CA SER A 44 -33.36 -17.55 0.98
C SER A 44 -32.18 -17.47 0.01
N PHE A 45 -31.13 -18.28 0.21
CA PHE A 45 -30.01 -18.40 -0.69
C PHE A 45 -30.07 -19.65 -1.57
N GLU A 46 -29.71 -19.50 -2.83
CA GLU A 46 -29.50 -20.56 -3.81
C GLU A 46 -28.00 -20.71 -4.10
N VAL A 47 -27.48 -21.95 -4.11
CA VAL A 47 -26.10 -22.22 -4.53
C VAL A 47 -26.01 -22.21 -6.04
N ILE A 48 -25.26 -21.30 -6.62
CA ILE A 48 -25.06 -21.17 -8.06
C ILE A 48 -23.87 -22.02 -8.53
N SER A 49 -22.75 -21.98 -7.78
CA SER A 49 -21.58 -22.82 -8.05
C SER A 49 -20.86 -23.21 -6.77
N ALA A 50 -20.16 -24.33 -6.84
CA ALA A 50 -19.29 -24.83 -5.79
C ALA A 50 -18.09 -25.53 -6.45
N GLU A 51 -16.89 -25.03 -6.28
CA GLU A 51 -15.70 -25.57 -6.93
C GLU A 51 -14.44 -25.40 -6.08
N TRP A 52 -13.52 -26.35 -6.23
CA TRP A 52 -12.19 -26.27 -5.60
C TRP A 52 -11.29 -25.35 -6.42
N VAL A 53 -10.57 -24.45 -5.74
CA VAL A 53 -9.61 -23.52 -6.34
C VAL A 53 -8.25 -23.72 -5.68
N ASN A 54 -7.28 -24.13 -6.47
CA ASN A 54 -5.94 -24.48 -5.99
C ASN A 54 -5.23 -23.25 -5.38
N GLU A 55 -5.38 -22.09 -6.00
CA GLU A 55 -4.72 -20.85 -5.62
C GLU A 55 -5.10 -20.37 -4.22
N ILE A 56 -6.28 -20.77 -3.73
CA ILE A 56 -6.71 -20.46 -2.35
C ILE A 56 -6.66 -21.67 -1.43
N SER A 57 -6.29 -22.85 -1.97
CA SER A 57 -6.33 -24.14 -1.24
C SER A 57 -7.67 -24.37 -0.54
N GLY A 58 -8.78 -24.08 -1.22
CA GLY A 58 -10.11 -24.11 -0.65
C GLY A 58 -11.23 -24.22 -1.68
N TYR A 59 -12.47 -24.35 -1.20
CA TYR A 59 -13.66 -24.27 -2.03
C TYR A 59 -14.13 -22.83 -2.21
N VAL A 60 -14.59 -22.49 -3.39
CA VAL A 60 -15.34 -21.26 -3.63
C VAL A 60 -16.79 -21.61 -3.90
N TYR A 61 -17.68 -21.03 -3.10
CA TYR A 61 -19.12 -21.12 -3.25
C TYR A 61 -19.67 -19.79 -3.72
N ILE A 62 -20.56 -19.82 -4.72
CA ILE A 62 -21.29 -18.64 -5.16
C ILE A 62 -22.76 -18.86 -4.84
N PHE A 63 -23.35 -17.90 -4.17
CA PHE A 63 -24.75 -17.89 -3.77
C PHE A 63 -25.47 -16.69 -4.38
N LYS A 64 -26.77 -16.86 -4.58
CA LYS A 64 -27.70 -15.80 -4.91
C LYS A 64 -28.78 -15.71 -3.85
N HIS A 65 -28.95 -14.53 -3.27
CA HIS A 65 -30.10 -14.28 -2.41
C HIS A 65 -31.35 -14.09 -3.27
N VAL A 66 -32.25 -15.07 -3.22
CA VAL A 66 -33.41 -15.17 -4.12
C VAL A 66 -34.36 -13.97 -4.02
N PRO A 67 -34.69 -13.44 -2.79
CA PRO A 67 -35.63 -12.33 -2.67
C PRO A 67 -35.11 -10.98 -3.22
N THR A 68 -33.80 -10.72 -3.15
CA THR A 68 -33.23 -9.42 -3.53
C THR A 68 -32.38 -9.49 -4.79
N GLY A 69 -31.92 -10.68 -5.18
CA GLY A 69 -30.97 -10.86 -6.26
C GLY A 69 -29.52 -10.58 -5.88
N ALA A 70 -29.22 -10.26 -4.63
CA ALA A 70 -27.84 -10.02 -4.14
C ALA A 70 -26.94 -11.24 -4.39
N ARG A 71 -25.69 -10.97 -4.77
CA ARG A 71 -24.65 -11.96 -5.00
C ARG A 71 -23.83 -12.15 -3.75
N LEU A 72 -23.45 -13.41 -3.45
CA LEU A 72 -22.54 -13.69 -2.35
C LEU A 72 -21.51 -14.74 -2.78
N MET A 73 -20.26 -14.54 -2.46
CA MET A 73 -19.17 -15.48 -2.64
C MET A 73 -18.55 -15.82 -1.30
N TRP A 74 -18.27 -17.10 -1.08
CA TRP A 74 -17.50 -17.55 0.07
C TRP A 74 -16.26 -18.30 -0.37
N PHE A 75 -15.09 -17.78 0.03
CA PHE A 75 -13.81 -18.47 -0.08
C PHE A 75 -13.61 -19.33 1.18
N ALA A 76 -13.98 -20.60 1.10
CA ALA A 76 -13.92 -21.54 2.20
C ALA A 76 -12.53 -22.18 2.29
N CYS A 77 -11.69 -21.66 3.16
CA CYS A 77 -10.31 -22.10 3.37
C CYS A 77 -9.95 -22.13 4.86
N ASP A 78 -8.81 -22.78 5.19
CA ASP A 78 -8.32 -22.94 6.55
C ASP A 78 -7.48 -21.70 6.98
N ASP A 79 -8.16 -20.54 7.06
CA ASP A 79 -7.58 -19.28 7.53
C ASP A 79 -8.49 -18.71 8.63
N ASP A 80 -7.90 -18.42 9.79
CA ASP A 80 -8.60 -17.84 10.93
C ASP A 80 -8.65 -16.31 10.90
N ASN A 81 -7.96 -15.65 9.96
CA ASN A 81 -8.14 -14.22 9.68
C ASN A 81 -9.31 -14.02 8.72
N ARG A 82 -10.49 -14.19 9.25
CA ARG A 82 -11.76 -14.19 8.51
C ARG A 82 -12.09 -12.80 8.03
N SER A 83 -12.70 -12.70 6.84
CA SER A 83 -13.18 -11.41 6.35
C SER A 83 -14.60 -11.47 5.82
N PHE A 84 -15.22 -10.31 5.85
CA PHE A 84 -16.47 -9.99 5.19
C PHE A 84 -16.27 -8.73 4.36
N ALA A 85 -16.92 -8.64 3.21
CA ALA A 85 -17.03 -7.39 2.48
C ALA A 85 -18.40 -7.31 1.79
N ILE A 86 -18.93 -6.08 1.68
CA ILE A 86 -20.01 -5.77 0.75
C ILE A 86 -19.54 -4.67 -0.18
N ALA A 87 -19.75 -4.87 -1.48
CA ALA A 87 -19.37 -3.93 -2.52
C ALA A 87 -20.57 -3.57 -3.38
N PHE A 88 -20.56 -2.35 -3.91
CA PHE A 88 -21.57 -1.86 -4.84
C PHE A 88 -20.88 -1.36 -6.11
N LYS A 89 -21.55 -1.53 -7.25
CA LYS A 89 -21.13 -0.92 -8.51
C LYS A 89 -21.50 0.56 -8.49
N THR A 90 -20.51 1.45 -8.54
CA THR A 90 -20.65 2.89 -8.33
C THR A 90 -19.92 3.72 -9.39
N PRO A 91 -20.27 3.60 -10.69
CA PRO A 91 -19.64 4.38 -11.73
C PRO A 91 -20.07 5.85 -11.65
N PRO A 92 -19.14 6.82 -11.50
CA PRO A 92 -19.45 8.24 -11.46
C PRO A 92 -19.91 8.78 -12.83
N VAL A 93 -20.73 9.83 -12.80
CA VAL A 93 -21.18 10.54 -14.02
C VAL A 93 -20.59 11.94 -14.16
N ASP A 94 -20.00 12.44 -13.09
CA ASP A 94 -19.38 13.76 -12.98
C ASP A 94 -18.16 13.72 -12.04
N HIS A 95 -17.57 14.88 -11.76
CA HIS A 95 -16.39 15.00 -10.90
C HIS A 95 -16.73 15.44 -9.47
N THR A 96 -17.98 15.32 -9.02
CA THR A 96 -18.40 15.76 -7.68
C THR A 96 -17.92 14.86 -6.56
N GLY A 97 -17.39 13.67 -6.87
CA GLY A 97 -16.95 12.73 -5.87
C GLY A 97 -18.06 12.13 -5.01
N VAL A 98 -19.30 12.10 -5.53
CA VAL A 98 -20.48 11.69 -4.77
C VAL A 98 -20.33 10.32 -4.12
N PHE A 99 -19.67 9.35 -4.77
CA PHE A 99 -19.47 8.01 -4.19
C PHE A 99 -18.42 8.00 -3.08
N HIS A 100 -17.39 8.83 -3.16
CA HIS A 100 -16.41 9.01 -2.10
C HIS A 100 -17.03 9.69 -0.87
N ILE A 101 -17.83 10.75 -1.10
CA ILE A 101 -18.59 11.40 -0.01
C ILE A 101 -19.61 10.43 0.60
N LEU A 102 -20.26 9.56 -0.20
CA LEU A 102 -21.14 8.50 0.30
C LEU A 102 -20.37 7.47 1.12
N GLU A 103 -19.19 7.05 0.67
CA GLU A 103 -18.33 6.11 1.39
C GLU A 103 -18.09 6.57 2.83
N HIS A 104 -17.65 7.82 3.02
CA HIS A 104 -17.46 8.41 4.34
C HIS A 104 -18.77 8.52 5.11
N SER A 105 -19.79 9.08 4.46
CA SER A 105 -21.04 9.49 5.10
C SER A 105 -21.89 8.34 5.64
N VAL A 106 -21.92 7.18 4.96
CA VAL A 106 -22.71 6.02 5.44
C VAL A 106 -22.15 5.45 6.73
N LEU A 107 -20.86 5.63 7.01
CA LEU A 107 -20.22 5.20 8.24
C LEU A 107 -20.40 6.18 9.42
N CYS A 108 -21.07 7.32 9.21
CA CYS A 108 -21.36 8.32 10.23
C CYS A 108 -22.71 8.09 10.95
N GLY A 109 -23.05 6.81 11.20
CA GLY A 109 -24.22 6.37 11.92
C GLY A 109 -25.32 5.78 11.04
N SER A 110 -26.16 4.96 11.66
CA SER A 110 -27.21 4.20 11.00
C SER A 110 -28.44 4.05 11.90
N ASP A 111 -29.50 3.41 11.43
CA ASP A 111 -30.75 3.28 12.16
C ASP A 111 -30.60 2.41 13.42
N ALA A 112 -29.87 1.31 13.35
CA ALA A 112 -29.60 0.47 14.50
C ALA A 112 -28.50 1.07 15.40
N TYR A 113 -27.58 1.82 14.84
CA TYR A 113 -26.42 2.39 15.51
C TYR A 113 -26.38 3.92 15.33
N PRO A 114 -27.26 4.68 16.00
CA PRO A 114 -27.45 6.11 15.76
C PRO A 114 -26.41 7.01 16.44
N VAL A 115 -25.17 6.56 16.54
CA VAL A 115 -24.03 7.32 17.03
C VAL A 115 -23.36 8.07 15.87
N LYS A 116 -22.56 9.09 16.19
CA LYS A 116 -21.91 9.91 15.14
C LYS A 116 -20.78 9.18 14.42
N GLU A 117 -20.01 8.38 15.14
CA GLU A 117 -18.82 7.72 14.63
C GLU A 117 -18.74 6.25 15.04
N PRO A 118 -19.64 5.38 14.51
CA PRO A 118 -19.58 3.93 14.81
C PRO A 118 -18.24 3.32 14.42
N PHE A 119 -17.64 3.78 13.30
CA PHE A 119 -16.35 3.35 12.81
C PHE A 119 -15.23 3.56 13.85
N VAL A 120 -15.14 4.77 14.43
CA VAL A 120 -14.14 5.08 15.46
C VAL A 120 -14.36 4.25 16.72
N ASN A 121 -15.63 4.03 17.11
CA ASN A 121 -15.94 3.18 18.25
C ASN A 121 -15.50 1.72 18.04
N LEU A 122 -15.69 1.17 16.85
CA LEU A 122 -15.18 -0.15 16.51
C LEU A 122 -13.64 -0.22 16.58
N LEU A 123 -12.93 0.82 16.16
CA LEU A 123 -11.47 0.89 16.34
C LEU A 123 -11.03 0.83 17.82
N LYS A 124 -11.89 1.26 18.75
CA LYS A 124 -11.62 1.26 20.19
C LYS A 124 -11.93 -0.08 20.88
N THR A 125 -12.86 -0.88 20.34
CA THR A 125 -13.50 -1.98 21.09
C THR A 125 -13.45 -3.34 20.38
N SER A 126 -12.86 -3.43 19.18
CA SER A 126 -12.89 -4.60 18.32
C SER A 126 -11.51 -5.30 18.25
N MET A 127 -11.53 -6.59 17.96
CA MET A 127 -10.34 -7.38 17.59
C MET A 127 -10.08 -7.39 16.07
N GLN A 128 -10.54 -6.37 15.36
CA GLN A 128 -10.38 -6.26 13.93
C GLN A 128 -8.90 -6.32 13.51
N THR A 129 -8.64 -7.01 12.43
CA THR A 129 -7.36 -7.03 11.72
C THR A 129 -7.38 -6.12 10.50
N PHE A 130 -8.59 -5.79 10.01
CA PHE A 130 -8.83 -4.82 8.96
C PHE A 130 -10.21 -4.18 9.13
N LEU A 131 -10.27 -2.88 9.04
CA LEU A 131 -11.48 -2.07 9.11
C LEU A 131 -11.27 -0.84 8.23
N ASN A 132 -11.98 -0.75 7.11
CA ASN A 132 -11.88 0.37 6.18
C ASN A 132 -13.10 0.44 5.25
N ALA A 133 -13.15 1.47 4.41
CA ALA A 133 -13.97 1.55 3.21
C ALA A 133 -13.09 2.06 2.06
N MET A 134 -13.46 1.77 0.82
CA MET A 134 -12.61 2.05 -0.35
C MET A 134 -13.47 2.42 -1.55
N THR A 135 -13.26 3.61 -2.10
CA THR A 135 -13.87 4.03 -3.36
C THR A 135 -12.89 3.92 -4.51
N TYR A 136 -13.28 3.16 -5.52
CA TYR A 136 -12.57 2.96 -6.78
C TYR A 136 -13.30 3.68 -7.94
N PRO A 137 -12.74 3.73 -9.15
CA PRO A 137 -13.38 4.39 -10.28
C PRO A 137 -14.77 3.85 -10.66
N ASP A 138 -15.14 2.65 -10.26
CA ASP A 138 -16.41 2.01 -10.65
C ASP A 138 -17.08 1.18 -9.55
N LYS A 139 -16.48 1.11 -8.38
CA LYS A 139 -16.96 0.32 -7.22
C LYS A 139 -16.64 0.98 -5.91
N THR A 140 -17.48 0.76 -4.90
CA THR A 140 -17.20 1.11 -3.50
C THR A 140 -17.30 -0.16 -2.67
N VAL A 141 -16.28 -0.43 -1.85
CA VAL A 141 -16.12 -1.67 -1.09
C VAL A 141 -16.03 -1.36 0.40
N TYR A 142 -16.76 -2.11 1.21
CA TYR A 142 -16.80 -2.00 2.67
C TYR A 142 -16.29 -3.30 3.31
N PRO A 143 -14.97 -3.46 3.44
CA PRO A 143 -14.34 -4.67 3.93
C PRO A 143 -14.02 -4.60 5.42
N VAL A 144 -14.19 -5.74 6.11
CA VAL A 144 -13.76 -5.93 7.50
C VAL A 144 -13.13 -7.30 7.67
N ALA A 145 -12.20 -7.43 8.61
CA ALA A 145 -11.58 -8.70 8.95
C ALA A 145 -11.33 -8.81 10.46
N SER A 146 -11.48 -10.03 10.98
CA SER A 146 -11.16 -10.34 12.38
C SER A 146 -10.78 -11.81 12.55
N THR A 147 -9.90 -12.08 13.49
CA THR A 147 -9.58 -13.45 13.92
C THR A 147 -10.61 -14.01 14.90
N ASN A 148 -11.48 -13.17 15.45
CA ASN A 148 -12.55 -13.54 16.36
C ASN A 148 -13.89 -13.60 15.63
N VAL A 149 -14.60 -14.74 15.70
CA VAL A 149 -15.87 -14.93 14.96
C VAL A 149 -16.96 -14.00 15.47
N ALA A 150 -17.07 -13.81 16.79
CA ALA A 150 -18.10 -12.92 17.36
C ALA A 150 -17.83 -11.46 16.97
N ASP A 151 -16.56 -11.06 16.93
CA ASP A 151 -16.17 -9.74 16.46
C ASP A 151 -16.50 -9.54 14.97
N LEU A 152 -16.22 -10.54 14.14
CA LEU A 152 -16.58 -10.45 12.73
C LEU A 152 -18.09 -10.23 12.55
N GLU A 153 -18.95 -10.96 13.28
CA GLU A 153 -20.39 -10.76 13.24
C GLU A 153 -20.80 -9.37 13.73
N ASN A 154 -20.12 -8.83 14.75
CA ASN A 154 -20.31 -7.46 15.23
C ASN A 154 -19.98 -6.45 14.12
N LEU A 155 -18.83 -6.60 13.48
CA LEU A 155 -18.39 -5.76 12.38
C LEU A 155 -19.35 -5.85 11.19
N MET A 156 -19.73 -7.06 10.79
CA MET A 156 -20.75 -7.30 9.75
C MET A 156 -22.08 -6.61 10.08
N SER A 157 -22.52 -6.65 11.34
CA SER A 157 -23.76 -6.03 11.76
C SER A 157 -23.76 -4.52 11.57
N VAL A 158 -22.68 -3.86 12.01
CA VAL A 158 -22.53 -2.41 11.89
C VAL A 158 -22.40 -2.00 10.43
N TYR A 159 -21.57 -2.70 9.65
CA TYR A 159 -21.34 -2.33 8.25
C TYR A 159 -22.56 -2.57 7.36
N LEU A 160 -23.29 -3.66 7.57
CA LEU A 160 -24.54 -3.91 6.82
C LEU A 160 -25.59 -2.86 7.14
N ASP A 161 -25.75 -2.48 8.42
CA ASP A 161 -26.73 -1.45 8.78
C ASP A 161 -26.28 -0.08 8.25
N ALA A 162 -24.99 0.23 8.31
CA ALA A 162 -24.43 1.49 7.78
C ALA A 162 -24.72 1.67 6.28
N VAL A 163 -24.49 0.66 5.45
CA VAL A 163 -24.70 0.78 4.00
C VAL A 163 -26.17 0.66 3.58
N LEU A 164 -27.01 -0.06 4.35
CA LEU A 164 -28.43 -0.30 4.00
C LEU A 164 -29.38 0.71 4.63
N HIS A 165 -29.06 1.21 5.84
CA HIS A 165 -29.91 2.08 6.66
C HIS A 165 -29.13 3.29 7.22
N PRO A 166 -28.32 4.00 6.40
CA PRO A 166 -27.47 5.10 6.90
C PRO A 166 -28.29 6.28 7.45
N ALA A 167 -27.75 6.96 8.44
CA ALA A 167 -28.36 8.15 9.04
C ALA A 167 -28.41 9.35 8.10
N ILE A 168 -27.80 9.32 6.94
CA ILE A 168 -27.73 10.41 5.96
C ILE A 168 -29.10 10.96 5.56
N TYR A 169 -30.15 10.14 5.56
CA TYR A 169 -31.53 10.55 5.25
C TYR A 169 -32.19 11.39 6.36
N LYS A 170 -31.65 11.34 7.56
CA LYS A 170 -32.21 12.02 8.76
C LYS A 170 -31.33 13.17 9.23
N ARG A 171 -30.02 13.13 8.87
CA ARG A 171 -28.99 14.06 9.36
C ARG A 171 -28.21 14.66 8.20
N LYS A 172 -28.70 15.81 7.68
CA LYS A 172 -28.02 16.52 6.58
C LYS A 172 -26.58 16.93 6.95
N ARG A 173 -26.30 17.20 8.22
CA ARG A 173 -24.97 17.63 8.68
C ARG A 173 -23.86 16.60 8.45
N ILE A 174 -24.21 15.31 8.28
CA ILE A 174 -23.23 14.30 7.84
C ILE A 174 -22.67 14.68 6.46
N PHE A 175 -23.54 15.04 5.52
CA PHE A 175 -23.12 15.50 4.20
C PHE A 175 -22.30 16.80 4.26
N GLU A 176 -22.69 17.75 5.13
CA GLU A 176 -21.98 19.01 5.31
C GLU A 176 -20.58 18.81 5.94
N GLN A 177 -20.45 17.84 6.86
CA GLN A 177 -19.17 17.46 7.48
C GLN A 177 -18.26 16.72 6.52
N GLU A 178 -18.75 15.61 5.94
CA GLU A 178 -17.93 14.71 5.14
C GLU A 178 -17.71 15.23 3.71
N GLY A 179 -18.72 15.83 3.10
CA GLY A 179 -18.64 16.35 1.74
C GLY A 179 -18.04 17.75 1.71
N TRP A 180 -18.90 18.75 1.84
CA TRP A 180 -18.50 20.16 1.81
C TRP A 180 -19.53 21.10 2.46
N HIS A 181 -19.05 22.24 2.94
CA HIS A 181 -19.85 23.39 3.39
C HIS A 181 -19.06 24.69 3.20
N LEU A 182 -19.80 25.83 3.24
CA LEU A 182 -19.18 27.16 3.26
C LEU A 182 -18.87 27.58 4.70
N GLU A 183 -17.71 28.18 4.90
CA GLU A 183 -17.37 28.95 6.10
C GLU A 183 -17.19 30.44 5.79
N ALA A 184 -17.37 31.28 6.78
CA ALA A 184 -17.11 32.70 6.67
C ALA A 184 -16.30 33.21 7.87
N ASP A 185 -15.16 33.86 7.60
CA ASP A 185 -14.31 34.46 8.63
C ASP A 185 -14.93 35.70 9.27
N GLU A 186 -14.27 36.28 10.28
CA GLU A 186 -14.75 37.50 10.94
C GLU A 186 -14.91 38.71 9.99
N GLN A 187 -14.15 38.73 8.89
CA GLN A 187 -14.21 39.74 7.87
C GLN A 187 -15.29 39.45 6.81
N GLY A 188 -15.89 38.26 6.84
CA GLY A 188 -16.89 37.81 5.88
C GLY A 188 -16.31 37.25 4.59
N ASN A 189 -15.00 36.90 4.55
CA ASN A 189 -14.43 36.14 3.46
C ASN A 189 -14.91 34.68 3.52
N LEU A 190 -15.20 34.09 2.38
CA LEU A 190 -15.70 32.74 2.28
C LEU A 190 -14.55 31.74 2.05
N SER A 191 -14.74 30.54 2.57
CA SER A 191 -13.94 29.36 2.23
C SER A 191 -14.82 28.12 2.16
N TYR A 192 -14.37 27.11 1.39
CA TYR A 192 -14.95 25.78 1.43
C TYR A 192 -14.24 24.94 2.49
N ASN A 193 -14.98 24.09 3.19
CA ASN A 193 -14.47 23.10 4.14
C ASN A 193 -15.29 21.81 4.04
N GLY A 194 -14.71 20.69 4.45
CA GLY A 194 -15.29 19.35 4.45
C GLY A 194 -14.19 18.29 4.38
N VAL A 195 -14.42 17.11 4.94
CA VAL A 195 -13.39 16.08 5.05
C VAL A 195 -12.90 15.64 3.67
N VAL A 196 -13.81 15.20 2.79
CA VAL A 196 -13.46 14.76 1.42
C VAL A 196 -12.95 15.94 0.58
N PHE A 197 -13.54 17.13 0.73
CA PHE A 197 -13.04 18.33 0.03
C PHE A 197 -11.57 18.61 0.34
N ASN A 198 -11.19 18.62 1.63
CA ASN A 198 -9.82 18.87 2.06
C ASN A 198 -8.87 17.73 1.65
N GLU A 199 -9.33 16.47 1.74
CA GLU A 199 -8.57 15.33 1.27
C GLU A 199 -8.21 15.45 -0.20
N MET A 200 -9.19 15.78 -1.04
CA MET A 200 -8.97 15.88 -2.48
C MET A 200 -8.14 17.10 -2.87
N LYS A 201 -8.20 18.20 -2.12
CA LYS A 201 -7.22 19.31 -2.26
C LYS A 201 -5.79 18.84 -2.03
N GLY A 202 -5.60 17.98 -1.04
CA GLY A 202 -4.30 17.37 -0.78
C GLY A 202 -3.89 16.35 -1.84
N ALA A 203 -4.80 15.49 -2.29
CA ALA A 203 -4.54 14.46 -3.29
C ALA A 203 -4.16 15.05 -4.66
N LEU A 204 -4.84 16.10 -5.09
CA LEU A 204 -4.59 16.79 -6.36
C LEU A 204 -3.46 17.84 -6.27
N SER A 205 -2.70 17.88 -5.17
CA SER A 205 -1.41 18.56 -5.11
C SER A 205 -0.27 17.73 -5.71
N ASP A 206 -0.52 16.44 -6.02
CA ASP A 206 0.45 15.52 -6.63
C ASP A 206 0.42 15.67 -8.16
N PRO A 207 1.53 16.12 -8.80
CA PRO A 207 1.61 16.26 -10.27
C PRO A 207 1.39 14.95 -11.03
N ASP A 208 1.83 13.82 -10.47
CA ASP A 208 1.66 12.52 -11.11
C ASP A 208 0.19 12.12 -11.17
N ARG A 209 -0.55 12.38 -10.07
CA ARG A 209 -2.00 12.14 -10.02
C ARG A 209 -2.74 13.03 -11.04
N VAL A 210 -2.45 14.32 -11.07
CA VAL A 210 -3.08 15.26 -12.00
C VAL A 210 -2.84 14.84 -13.46
N LEU A 211 -1.63 14.40 -13.80
CA LEU A 211 -1.33 13.93 -15.14
C LEU A 211 -2.07 12.63 -15.48
N TYR A 212 -2.08 11.65 -14.55
CA TYR A 212 -2.81 10.39 -14.73
C TYR A 212 -4.30 10.61 -14.95
N ASP A 213 -4.93 11.45 -14.12
CA ASP A 213 -6.36 11.78 -14.23
C ASP A 213 -6.65 12.48 -15.56
N SER A 214 -5.78 13.40 -16.01
CA SER A 214 -5.92 14.09 -17.28
C SER A 214 -5.79 13.16 -18.49
N VAL A 215 -4.93 12.16 -18.42
CA VAL A 215 -4.82 11.10 -19.44
C VAL A 215 -6.07 10.22 -19.43
N SER A 216 -6.57 9.87 -18.26
CA SER A 216 -7.81 9.09 -18.12
C SER A 216 -9.02 9.84 -18.69
N GLU A 217 -9.15 11.16 -18.43
CA GLU A 217 -10.19 12.00 -19.02
C GLU A 217 -10.11 12.05 -20.56
N ALA A 218 -8.89 12.10 -21.10
CA ALA A 218 -8.67 12.10 -22.55
C ALA A 218 -8.99 10.73 -23.19
N LEU A 219 -8.75 9.61 -22.48
CA LEU A 219 -9.07 8.26 -22.93
C LEU A 219 -10.56 7.92 -22.81
N PHE A 220 -11.24 8.44 -21.79
CA PHE A 220 -12.61 8.05 -21.44
C PHE A 220 -13.57 9.26 -21.38
N PRO A 221 -13.64 10.13 -22.41
CA PRO A 221 -14.39 11.38 -22.35
C PRO A 221 -15.89 11.19 -22.04
N ASP A 222 -16.49 10.07 -22.47
CA ASP A 222 -17.93 9.84 -22.42
C ASP A 222 -18.36 8.86 -21.31
N THR A 223 -17.43 8.31 -20.54
CA THR A 223 -17.71 7.22 -19.58
C THR A 223 -17.16 7.50 -18.18
N ALA A 224 -17.44 6.62 -17.23
CA ALA A 224 -17.11 6.77 -15.82
C ALA A 224 -15.59 6.95 -15.56
N TYR A 225 -14.74 6.25 -16.32
CA TYR A 225 -13.29 6.32 -16.12
C TYR A 225 -12.64 7.66 -16.52
N GLY A 226 -13.37 8.51 -17.24
CA GLY A 226 -12.97 9.91 -17.45
C GLY A 226 -13.47 10.86 -16.36
N LYS A 227 -13.96 10.32 -15.23
CA LYS A 227 -14.41 11.12 -14.09
C LYS A 227 -13.55 10.81 -12.87
N GLU A 228 -13.19 11.84 -12.12
CA GLU A 228 -12.48 11.66 -10.85
C GLU A 228 -13.46 11.15 -9.78
N SER A 229 -13.36 9.87 -9.43
CA SER A 229 -14.26 9.24 -8.47
C SER A 229 -14.12 9.80 -7.04
N GLY A 230 -12.92 10.25 -6.70
CA GLY A 230 -12.64 10.93 -5.43
C GLY A 230 -13.25 12.32 -5.34
N GLY A 231 -13.45 12.95 -6.48
CA GLY A 231 -13.97 14.31 -6.61
C GLY A 231 -12.89 15.37 -6.89
N LYS A 232 -13.18 16.27 -7.80
CA LYS A 232 -12.33 17.45 -7.99
C LYS A 232 -12.77 18.57 -7.04
N PRO A 233 -11.87 19.21 -6.30
CA PRO A 233 -12.23 20.28 -5.33
C PRO A 233 -13.12 21.37 -5.95
N ARG A 234 -12.94 21.67 -7.21
CA ARG A 234 -13.77 22.66 -7.91
C ARG A 234 -15.17 22.14 -8.28
N ALA A 235 -15.36 20.83 -8.41
CA ALA A 235 -16.65 20.22 -8.73
C ALA A 235 -17.41 19.73 -7.48
N ILE A 236 -16.72 19.39 -6.41
CA ILE A 236 -17.34 18.94 -5.14
C ILE A 236 -18.44 19.90 -4.66
N PRO A 237 -18.25 21.26 -4.67
CA PRO A 237 -19.28 22.18 -4.25
C PRO A 237 -20.55 22.26 -5.15
N GLU A 238 -20.54 21.60 -6.30
CA GLU A 238 -21.71 21.48 -7.17
C GLU A 238 -22.67 20.37 -6.69
N LEU A 239 -22.19 19.45 -5.84
CA LEU A 239 -22.99 18.35 -5.32
C LEU A 239 -24.03 18.88 -4.33
N THR A 240 -25.32 18.63 -4.64
CA THR A 240 -26.42 18.95 -3.76
C THR A 240 -26.75 17.75 -2.84
N TYR A 241 -27.33 18.04 -1.68
CA TYR A 241 -27.78 17.00 -0.77
C TYR A 241 -28.84 16.08 -1.38
N GLU A 242 -29.71 16.61 -2.23
CA GLU A 242 -30.71 15.84 -2.96
C GLU A 242 -30.09 14.84 -3.94
N ASN A 243 -29.09 15.27 -4.72
CA ASN A 243 -28.35 14.37 -5.63
C ASN A 243 -27.55 13.32 -4.87
N PHE A 244 -26.97 13.68 -3.73
CA PHE A 244 -26.27 12.77 -2.85
C PHE A 244 -27.21 11.65 -2.36
N LEU A 245 -28.41 11.98 -1.84
CA LEU A 245 -29.38 10.99 -1.39
C LEU A 245 -29.95 10.13 -2.53
N ASP A 246 -30.25 10.73 -3.68
CA ASP A 246 -30.72 10.01 -4.86
C ASP A 246 -29.68 9.01 -5.36
N THR A 247 -28.39 9.39 -5.34
CA THR A 247 -27.29 8.50 -5.74
C THR A 247 -27.16 7.32 -4.80
N HIS A 248 -27.23 7.51 -3.48
CA HIS A 248 -27.26 6.40 -2.55
C HIS A 248 -28.47 5.48 -2.81
N ALA A 249 -29.66 6.03 -2.96
CA ALA A 249 -30.88 5.25 -3.17
C ALA A 249 -30.83 4.38 -4.44
N ARG A 250 -30.17 4.85 -5.49
CA ARG A 250 -30.03 4.12 -6.77
C ARG A 250 -28.96 3.05 -6.75
N HIS A 251 -27.85 3.29 -6.02
CA HIS A 251 -26.65 2.44 -6.11
C HIS A 251 -26.48 1.46 -4.96
N TYR A 252 -26.95 1.81 -3.75
CA TYR A 252 -26.84 0.95 -2.56
C TYR A 252 -28.06 0.03 -2.42
N ASP A 253 -28.48 -0.55 -3.56
CA ASP A 253 -29.52 -1.59 -3.61
C ASP A 253 -28.88 -2.96 -3.65
N LEU A 254 -29.49 -3.93 -2.96
CA LEU A 254 -28.94 -5.29 -2.86
C LEU A 254 -28.82 -6.00 -4.21
N SER A 255 -29.62 -5.68 -5.21
CA SER A 255 -29.47 -6.20 -6.57
C SER A 255 -28.20 -5.71 -7.28
N ASN A 256 -27.63 -4.58 -6.82
CA ASN A 256 -26.38 -4.01 -7.30
C ASN A 256 -25.18 -4.41 -6.42
N SER A 257 -25.37 -5.27 -5.40
CA SER A 257 -24.35 -5.62 -4.43
C SER A 257 -23.60 -6.91 -4.79
N TYR A 258 -22.36 -6.97 -4.28
CA TYR A 258 -21.47 -8.14 -4.27
C TYR A 258 -20.99 -8.34 -2.85
N THR A 259 -21.37 -9.48 -2.25
CA THR A 259 -21.00 -9.79 -0.86
C THR A 259 -19.97 -10.90 -0.84
N PHE A 260 -19.00 -10.81 0.07
CA PHE A 260 -17.90 -11.76 0.20
C PHE A 260 -17.76 -12.25 1.62
N LEU A 261 -17.46 -13.52 1.76
CA LEU A 261 -17.01 -14.18 2.99
C LEU A 261 -15.70 -14.91 2.70
N TYR A 262 -14.78 -14.89 3.64
CA TYR A 262 -13.48 -15.57 3.52
C TYR A 262 -13.11 -16.25 4.84
N GLY A 263 -12.47 -17.43 4.72
CA GLY A 263 -11.85 -18.14 5.82
C GLY A 263 -12.70 -19.26 6.44
N ASP A 264 -12.24 -19.73 7.61
CA ASP A 264 -12.89 -20.80 8.38
C ASP A 264 -14.13 -20.27 9.11
N LEU A 265 -15.28 -20.32 8.42
CA LEU A 265 -16.57 -19.82 8.88
C LEU A 265 -17.62 -20.95 8.92
N ASN A 266 -18.60 -20.77 9.78
CA ASN A 266 -19.84 -21.55 9.70
C ASN A 266 -20.79 -20.89 8.68
N CYS A 267 -20.71 -21.34 7.43
CA CYS A 267 -21.43 -20.73 6.32
C CYS A 267 -22.95 -20.66 6.55
N GLU A 268 -23.59 -21.69 7.10
CA GLU A 268 -25.04 -21.69 7.37
C GLU A 268 -25.43 -20.58 8.36
N ARG A 269 -24.64 -20.41 9.41
CA ARG A 269 -24.82 -19.35 10.39
C ARG A 269 -24.68 -17.97 9.74
N GLU A 270 -23.62 -17.76 8.95
CA GLU A 270 -23.37 -16.49 8.30
C GLU A 270 -24.40 -16.16 7.22
N LEU A 271 -24.84 -17.16 6.44
CA LEU A 271 -25.92 -16.97 5.48
C LEU A 271 -27.23 -16.57 6.16
N SER A 272 -27.59 -17.23 7.28
CA SER A 272 -28.79 -16.87 8.04
C SER A 272 -28.68 -15.46 8.64
N PHE A 273 -27.50 -15.09 9.14
CA PHE A 273 -27.22 -13.76 9.67
C PHE A 273 -27.37 -12.66 8.60
N ILE A 274 -26.82 -12.90 7.41
CA ILE A 274 -26.91 -11.96 6.27
C ILE A 274 -28.35 -11.90 5.73
N ALA A 275 -29.02 -13.04 5.59
CA ALA A 275 -30.41 -13.11 5.11
C ALA A 275 -31.37 -12.25 5.93
N GLN A 276 -31.23 -12.26 7.25
CA GLN A 276 -32.07 -11.45 8.15
C GLN A 276 -31.89 -9.95 7.87
N ARG A 277 -30.65 -9.52 7.63
CA ARG A 277 -30.35 -8.11 7.34
C ARG A 277 -30.75 -7.71 5.93
N PHE A 278 -30.58 -8.57 4.96
CA PHE A 278 -31.07 -8.36 3.60
C PHE A 278 -32.60 -8.29 3.53
N ALA A 279 -33.31 -9.08 4.35
CA ALA A 279 -34.76 -9.03 4.43
C ALA A 279 -35.28 -7.74 5.10
N ALA A 280 -34.48 -7.14 5.97
CA ALA A 280 -34.78 -5.86 6.63
C ALA A 280 -34.39 -4.64 5.76
N ALA A 281 -33.63 -4.81 4.69
CA ALA A 281 -33.17 -3.72 3.83
C ALA A 281 -34.35 -2.92 3.26
N GLU A 282 -34.28 -1.61 3.43
CA GLU A 282 -35.31 -0.70 2.96
C GLU A 282 -35.27 -0.58 1.42
N LYS A 283 -36.39 -0.87 0.77
CA LYS A 283 -36.54 -0.59 -0.66
C LYS A 283 -36.86 0.88 -0.86
N ARG A 284 -35.94 1.60 -1.50
CA ARG A 284 -36.14 2.98 -1.87
C ARG A 284 -36.72 3.09 -3.28
N ASP A 285 -37.71 3.97 -3.46
CA ASP A 285 -38.23 4.26 -4.81
C ASP A 285 -37.23 5.19 -5.52
N ALA A 286 -36.32 4.58 -6.28
CA ALA A 286 -35.23 5.26 -6.96
C ALA A 286 -35.12 4.81 -8.42
N GLY A 287 -34.45 5.61 -9.25
CA GLY A 287 -34.12 5.26 -10.62
C GLY A 287 -33.13 4.10 -10.71
N ALA A 288 -32.81 3.72 -11.95
CA ALA A 288 -31.76 2.71 -12.16
C ALA A 288 -30.37 3.25 -11.75
N PRO A 289 -29.46 2.36 -11.30
CA PRO A 289 -28.06 2.74 -11.12
C PRO A 289 -27.43 3.30 -12.41
N ASN A 290 -26.38 4.11 -12.27
CA ASN A 290 -25.61 4.59 -13.41
C ASN A 290 -25.07 3.39 -14.22
N PRO A 291 -25.13 3.43 -15.55
CA PRO A 291 -24.56 2.35 -16.35
C PRO A 291 -23.04 2.44 -16.39
N LEU A 292 -22.38 1.31 -16.30
CA LEU A 292 -20.95 1.19 -16.59
C LEU A 292 -20.77 0.86 -18.08
N ASN A 293 -20.70 1.90 -18.89
CA ASN A 293 -20.54 1.76 -20.34
C ASN A 293 -19.07 1.72 -20.73
N LEU A 294 -18.76 0.94 -21.78
CA LEU A 294 -17.43 0.95 -22.38
C LEU A 294 -17.27 2.17 -23.28
N GLN A 295 -16.11 2.81 -23.20
CA GLN A 295 -15.72 3.90 -24.09
C GLN A 295 -15.43 3.37 -25.49
N ALA A 296 -16.02 3.98 -26.51
CA ALA A 296 -15.62 3.73 -27.90
C ALA A 296 -14.18 4.22 -28.12
N PRO A 297 -13.38 3.54 -28.95
CA PRO A 297 -12.01 3.94 -29.21
C PRO A 297 -11.88 5.41 -29.65
N VAL A 298 -10.96 6.13 -29.02
CA VAL A 298 -10.66 7.54 -29.30
C VAL A 298 -9.16 7.75 -29.53
N LEU A 299 -8.83 8.71 -30.37
CA LEU A 299 -7.48 9.23 -30.61
C LEU A 299 -7.56 10.76 -30.60
N PRO A 300 -7.64 11.39 -29.43
CA PRO A 300 -7.73 12.84 -29.33
C PRO A 300 -6.41 13.51 -29.75
N GLU A 301 -6.48 14.77 -30.13
CA GLU A 301 -5.28 15.60 -30.28
C GLU A 301 -4.53 15.72 -28.95
N PRO A 302 -3.19 15.82 -28.96
CA PRO A 302 -2.42 16.01 -27.75
C PRO A 302 -2.92 17.20 -26.92
N ALA A 303 -3.12 16.97 -25.63
CA ALA A 303 -3.63 17.97 -24.69
C ALA A 303 -2.55 18.46 -23.72
N GLN A 304 -2.82 19.55 -23.04
CA GLN A 304 -2.00 20.08 -21.96
C GLN A 304 -2.86 20.32 -20.71
N VAL A 305 -2.33 19.94 -19.56
CA VAL A 305 -2.84 20.34 -18.26
C VAL A 305 -1.84 21.29 -17.58
N ARG A 306 -2.33 22.38 -17.00
CA ARG A 306 -1.50 23.35 -16.26
C ARG A 306 -1.68 23.14 -14.77
N MET A 307 -0.57 23.20 -14.04
CA MET A 307 -0.59 23.01 -12.60
C MET A 307 0.40 23.96 -11.93
N ASN A 308 -0.01 24.53 -10.79
CA ASN A 308 0.93 25.27 -9.94
C ASN A 308 1.88 24.30 -9.25
N THR A 309 3.07 24.17 -9.81
CA THR A 309 4.12 23.29 -9.31
C THR A 309 5.49 23.74 -9.81
N THR A 310 6.57 23.12 -9.33
CA THR A 310 7.93 23.46 -9.73
C THR A 310 8.23 23.03 -11.16
N ALA A 311 9.16 23.71 -11.83
CA ALA A 311 9.58 23.40 -13.19
C ALA A 311 10.07 21.95 -13.39
N ASP A 312 10.66 21.36 -12.35
CA ASP A 312 11.14 19.98 -12.39
C ASP A 312 10.01 18.94 -12.51
N ASN A 313 8.77 19.33 -12.22
CA ASN A 313 7.58 18.48 -12.36
C ASN A 313 6.95 18.51 -13.76
N SER A 314 7.56 19.23 -14.73
CA SER A 314 7.15 19.11 -16.12
C SER A 314 7.18 17.66 -16.58
N SER A 315 6.09 17.15 -17.15
CA SER A 315 5.99 15.74 -17.53
C SER A 315 5.05 15.52 -18.71
N VAL A 316 5.15 14.36 -19.35
CA VAL A 316 4.22 13.91 -20.37
C VAL A 316 3.73 12.50 -20.08
N GLY A 317 2.42 12.30 -20.20
CA GLY A 317 1.73 11.02 -20.08
C GLY A 317 1.23 10.50 -21.41
N LEU A 318 1.42 9.20 -21.67
CA LEU A 318 0.78 8.46 -22.76
C LEU A 318 -0.13 7.39 -22.14
N GLY A 319 -1.37 7.31 -22.58
CA GLY A 319 -2.32 6.30 -22.18
C GLY A 319 -2.76 5.40 -23.34
N TYR A 320 -2.93 4.11 -23.08
CA TYR A 320 -3.41 3.12 -24.05
C TYR A 320 -4.45 2.23 -23.40
N VAL A 321 -5.64 2.10 -23.99
CA VAL A 321 -6.64 1.11 -23.57
C VAL A 321 -6.32 -0.24 -24.22
N LEU A 322 -6.21 -1.28 -23.41
CA LEU A 322 -5.63 -2.57 -23.82
C LEU A 322 -6.65 -3.63 -24.21
N GLY A 323 -7.90 -3.49 -23.74
CA GLY A 323 -8.94 -4.49 -23.98
C GLY A 323 -10.09 -4.39 -22.99
N THR A 324 -10.65 -5.54 -22.64
CA THR A 324 -11.79 -5.73 -21.74
C THR A 324 -11.48 -6.84 -20.71
N PRO A 325 -12.17 -6.91 -19.56
CA PRO A 325 -11.85 -7.84 -18.46
C PRO A 325 -11.98 -9.32 -18.84
N ASP A 326 -12.79 -9.63 -19.83
CA ASP A 326 -12.94 -11.00 -20.34
C ASP A 326 -11.68 -11.52 -21.08
N GLN A 327 -10.67 -10.64 -21.25
CA GLN A 327 -9.38 -10.97 -21.87
C GLN A 327 -8.28 -11.16 -20.82
N ARG A 328 -8.59 -11.77 -19.68
CA ARG A 328 -7.65 -11.94 -18.55
C ARG A 328 -6.28 -12.49 -18.95
N ASN A 329 -6.24 -13.55 -19.79
CA ASN A 329 -4.97 -14.15 -20.24
C ASN A 329 -4.13 -13.16 -21.06
N LYS A 330 -4.79 -12.33 -21.88
CA LYS A 330 -4.13 -11.26 -22.64
C LYS A 330 -3.62 -10.16 -21.71
N MET A 331 -4.35 -9.82 -20.65
CA MET A 331 -3.90 -8.81 -19.66
C MET A 331 -2.67 -9.30 -18.90
N MET A 332 -2.62 -10.55 -18.45
CA MET A 332 -1.41 -11.11 -17.85
C MET A 332 -0.22 -11.14 -18.84
N ALA A 333 -0.48 -11.46 -20.09
CA ALA A 333 0.58 -11.40 -21.11
C ALA A 333 1.04 -9.94 -21.35
N ALA A 334 0.15 -8.97 -21.29
CA ALA A 334 0.49 -7.56 -21.40
C ALA A 334 1.31 -7.08 -20.21
N ASP A 335 0.95 -7.45 -18.98
CA ASP A 335 1.71 -7.12 -17.77
C ASP A 335 3.16 -7.65 -17.86
N ILE A 336 3.33 -8.92 -18.20
CA ILE A 336 4.65 -9.53 -18.39
C ILE A 336 5.41 -8.89 -19.56
N LEU A 337 4.73 -8.52 -20.63
CA LEU A 337 5.34 -7.79 -21.75
C LEU A 337 5.88 -6.43 -21.29
N PHE A 338 5.10 -5.69 -20.54
CA PHE A 338 5.49 -4.36 -20.07
C PHE A 338 6.61 -4.44 -19.04
N ASP A 339 6.61 -5.44 -18.16
CA ASP A 339 7.76 -5.72 -17.30
C ASP A 339 9.01 -6.03 -18.10
N THR A 340 8.92 -6.92 -19.10
CA THR A 340 10.03 -7.24 -20.00
C THR A 340 10.62 -5.99 -20.68
N LEU A 341 9.76 -5.04 -21.07
CA LEU A 341 10.17 -3.87 -21.83
C LEU A 341 10.58 -2.69 -20.94
N MET A 342 10.06 -2.60 -19.70
CA MET A 342 10.12 -1.38 -18.89
C MET A 342 10.35 -1.62 -17.39
N GLY A 343 10.37 -2.88 -16.91
CA GLY A 343 10.43 -3.22 -15.48
C GLY A 343 11.70 -2.77 -14.77
N SER A 344 12.83 -2.71 -15.50
CA SER A 344 14.10 -2.23 -14.96
C SER A 344 14.73 -1.17 -15.87
N ASN A 345 15.78 -0.46 -15.39
CA ASN A 345 16.54 0.47 -16.22
C ASN A 345 17.29 -0.21 -17.37
N GLU A 346 17.42 -1.54 -17.31
CA GLU A 346 18.06 -2.35 -18.36
C GLU A 346 17.05 -2.89 -19.37
N SER A 347 15.77 -2.79 -19.10
CA SER A 347 14.69 -3.18 -20.01
C SER A 347 14.72 -2.32 -21.28
N PRO A 348 14.51 -2.93 -22.48
CA PRO A 348 14.91 -2.31 -23.75
C PRO A 348 14.21 -0.99 -24.09
N LEU A 349 12.93 -0.84 -23.76
CA LEU A 349 12.19 0.41 -24.00
C LEU A 349 12.59 1.48 -22.97
N LYS A 350 12.62 1.14 -21.69
CA LYS A 350 13.03 2.08 -20.64
C LYS A 350 14.44 2.57 -20.88
N ARG A 351 15.36 1.68 -21.25
CA ARG A 351 16.72 2.03 -21.57
C ARG A 351 16.80 3.04 -22.73
N ALA A 352 16.10 2.78 -23.83
CA ALA A 352 16.07 3.70 -24.98
C ALA A 352 15.51 5.08 -24.61
N ILE A 353 14.52 5.15 -23.71
CA ILE A 353 13.94 6.41 -23.23
C ILE A 353 14.95 7.18 -22.36
N LEU A 354 15.63 6.50 -21.43
CA LEU A 354 16.62 7.13 -20.54
C LEU A 354 17.84 7.62 -21.35
N ASP A 355 18.34 6.81 -22.31
CA ASP A 355 19.47 7.16 -23.15
C ASP A 355 19.18 8.35 -24.11
N ALA A 356 17.90 8.61 -24.42
CA ALA A 356 17.50 9.73 -25.24
C ALA A 356 17.54 11.09 -24.50
N GLU A 357 17.63 11.07 -23.18
CA GLU A 357 17.73 12.25 -22.32
C GLU A 357 16.65 13.33 -22.59
N LEU A 358 15.44 12.90 -22.92
CA LEU A 358 14.30 13.80 -23.15
C LEU A 358 13.65 14.28 -21.83
N GLY A 359 13.91 13.59 -20.74
CA GLY A 359 13.49 13.87 -19.38
C GLY A 359 14.46 13.28 -18.37
N ASN A 360 14.05 13.25 -17.11
CA ASN A 360 14.91 12.81 -15.99
C ASN A 360 14.62 11.39 -15.50
N ASP A 361 13.37 10.94 -15.59
CA ASP A 361 12.95 9.59 -15.20
C ASP A 361 11.72 9.14 -15.99
N PHE A 362 11.57 7.82 -16.09
CA PHE A 362 10.46 7.16 -16.80
C PHE A 362 9.82 6.10 -15.91
N SER A 363 8.48 6.12 -15.86
CA SER A 363 7.67 5.13 -15.16
C SER A 363 6.49 4.67 -16.02
N TYR A 364 5.94 3.50 -15.67
CA TYR A 364 4.70 3.00 -16.24
C TYR A 364 3.79 2.45 -15.15
N TYR A 365 2.50 2.40 -15.45
CA TYR A 365 1.48 1.83 -14.57
C TYR A 365 0.42 1.10 -15.42
N LEU A 366 0.08 -0.12 -15.02
CA LEU A 366 -0.99 -0.91 -15.61
C LEU A 366 -2.17 -0.97 -14.66
N SER A 367 -3.33 -0.42 -15.09
CA SER A 367 -4.61 -0.58 -14.39
C SER A 367 -5.38 -1.72 -15.06
N ASP A 368 -5.37 -2.92 -14.48
CA ASP A 368 -6.07 -4.08 -15.03
C ASP A 368 -7.36 -4.45 -14.27
N ASP A 369 -7.72 -3.68 -13.24
CA ASP A 369 -8.90 -3.83 -12.40
C ASP A 369 -10.11 -2.98 -12.84
N LEU A 370 -10.07 -2.47 -14.07
CA LEU A 370 -11.11 -1.65 -14.72
C LEU A 370 -11.84 -2.45 -15.81
N ALA A 371 -13.08 -2.03 -16.16
CA ALA A 371 -13.80 -2.60 -17.31
C ALA A 371 -13.06 -2.40 -18.64
N GLN A 372 -12.17 -1.45 -18.70
CA GLN A 372 -11.25 -1.23 -19.83
C GLN A 372 -9.84 -1.00 -19.28
N PRO A 373 -9.06 -2.09 -19.12
CA PRO A 373 -7.68 -2.00 -18.68
C PRO A 373 -6.87 -1.01 -19.47
N MET A 374 -6.02 -0.23 -18.79
CA MET A 374 -5.19 0.78 -19.45
C MET A 374 -3.74 0.73 -18.99
N LEU A 375 -2.85 1.03 -19.93
CA LEU A 375 -1.44 1.31 -19.68
C LEU A 375 -1.22 2.81 -19.65
N PHE A 376 -0.55 3.30 -18.62
CA PHE A 376 -0.08 4.66 -18.50
C PHE A 376 1.45 4.68 -18.51
N LEU A 377 2.05 5.50 -19.38
CA LEU A 377 3.49 5.75 -19.49
C LEU A 377 3.76 7.20 -19.14
N GLN A 378 4.77 7.47 -18.32
CA GLN A 378 5.13 8.83 -17.91
C GLN A 378 6.62 9.10 -18.06
N LEU A 379 6.97 10.22 -18.70
CA LEU A 379 8.32 10.79 -18.68
C LEU A 379 8.33 12.05 -17.81
N LYS A 380 9.11 12.04 -16.74
CA LYS A 380 9.23 13.10 -15.74
C LYS A 380 10.41 14.02 -16.00
N GLY A 381 10.33 15.27 -15.55
CA GLY A 381 11.38 16.27 -15.79
C GLY A 381 11.56 16.54 -17.27
N LEU A 382 10.42 16.67 -17.99
CA LEU A 382 10.38 16.81 -19.45
C LEU A 382 11.11 18.06 -19.90
N LYS A 383 12.03 17.91 -20.86
CA LYS A 383 12.68 19.07 -21.52
C LYS A 383 11.71 19.77 -22.46
N GLU A 384 11.87 21.08 -22.61
CA GLU A 384 11.02 21.93 -23.47
C GLU A 384 10.92 21.35 -24.89
N GLY A 385 9.71 21.18 -25.38
CA GLY A 385 9.40 20.65 -26.72
C GLY A 385 9.77 19.18 -26.93
N ALA A 386 9.94 18.40 -25.86
CA ALA A 386 10.30 16.99 -25.94
C ALA A 386 9.08 16.03 -25.95
N ALA A 387 7.86 16.52 -25.66
CA ALA A 387 6.68 15.65 -25.54
C ALA A 387 6.41 14.82 -26.80
N GLN A 388 6.37 15.45 -27.97
CA GLN A 388 6.16 14.75 -29.25
C GLN A 388 7.30 13.79 -29.57
N LYS A 389 8.57 14.15 -29.26
CA LYS A 389 9.73 13.28 -29.48
C LYS A 389 9.68 12.04 -28.61
N PHE A 390 9.16 12.16 -27.39
CA PHE A 390 8.96 11.02 -26.52
C PHE A 390 7.95 10.02 -27.10
N CYS A 391 6.80 10.52 -27.59
CA CYS A 391 5.79 9.70 -28.25
C CYS A 391 6.38 8.92 -29.44
N GLU A 392 7.08 9.64 -30.34
CA GLU A 392 7.74 9.07 -31.52
C GLU A 392 8.81 8.04 -31.11
N LEU A 393 9.57 8.30 -30.04
CA LEU A 393 10.59 7.37 -29.51
C LEU A 393 9.95 6.07 -28.99
N VAL A 394 8.87 6.17 -28.22
CA VAL A 394 8.12 4.99 -27.75
C VAL A 394 7.65 4.14 -28.92
N GLU A 395 6.97 4.77 -29.88
CA GLU A 395 6.43 4.06 -31.05
C GLU A 395 7.55 3.40 -31.90
N THR A 396 8.58 4.16 -32.27
CA THR A 396 9.67 3.65 -33.13
C THR A 396 10.47 2.56 -32.43
N THR A 397 10.69 2.69 -31.12
CA THR A 397 11.39 1.66 -30.33
C THR A 397 10.55 0.37 -30.23
N CYS A 398 9.25 0.48 -29.97
CA CYS A 398 8.34 -0.68 -29.96
C CYS A 398 8.29 -1.38 -31.33
N GLN A 399 8.21 -0.61 -32.43
CA GLN A 399 8.26 -1.16 -33.78
C GLN A 399 9.59 -1.89 -34.06
N LYS A 400 10.70 -1.32 -33.63
CA LYS A 400 12.03 -1.94 -33.75
C LYS A 400 12.12 -3.24 -32.97
N ILE A 401 11.71 -3.24 -31.68
CA ILE A 401 11.70 -4.43 -30.85
C ILE A 401 10.82 -5.53 -31.45
N ALA A 402 9.65 -5.20 -31.94
CA ALA A 402 8.76 -6.16 -32.58
C ALA A 402 9.35 -6.76 -33.87
N ALA A 403 10.11 -5.97 -34.63
CA ALA A 403 10.75 -6.40 -35.87
C ALA A 403 12.01 -7.25 -35.63
N GLU A 404 12.83 -6.89 -34.65
CA GLU A 404 14.09 -7.60 -34.31
C GLU A 404 13.82 -8.84 -33.42
N GLY A 405 12.68 -8.88 -32.71
CA GLY A 405 12.29 -9.91 -31.74
C GLY A 405 12.66 -9.52 -30.31
N ILE A 406 11.82 -9.94 -29.37
CA ILE A 406 12.07 -9.79 -27.92
C ILE A 406 13.11 -10.81 -27.48
N ASP A 407 14.08 -10.39 -26.64
CA ASP A 407 15.07 -11.33 -26.08
C ASP A 407 14.37 -12.43 -25.26
N PRO A 408 14.45 -13.71 -25.69
CA PRO A 408 13.80 -14.80 -24.97
C PRO A 408 14.30 -14.97 -23.53
N LYS A 409 15.54 -14.56 -23.20
CA LYS A 409 16.07 -14.66 -21.84
C LYS A 409 15.38 -13.66 -20.93
N LYS A 410 15.26 -12.39 -21.36
CA LYS A 410 14.57 -11.36 -20.59
C LYS A 410 13.09 -11.69 -20.42
N LEU A 411 12.41 -12.11 -21.50
CA LEU A 411 11.00 -12.51 -21.43
C LEU A 411 10.78 -13.69 -20.46
N ASN A 412 11.64 -14.71 -20.51
CA ASN A 412 11.54 -15.84 -19.58
C ASN A 412 11.86 -15.42 -18.13
N ALA A 413 12.73 -14.45 -17.92
CA ALA A 413 13.01 -13.88 -16.60
C ALA A 413 11.78 -13.16 -16.04
N SER A 414 11.12 -12.30 -16.82
CA SER A 414 9.88 -11.64 -16.43
C SER A 414 8.74 -12.65 -16.17
N ILE A 415 8.62 -13.72 -16.96
CA ILE A 415 7.65 -14.81 -16.69
C ILE A 415 7.97 -15.50 -15.35
N ALA A 416 9.23 -15.77 -15.06
CA ALA A 416 9.63 -16.42 -13.81
C ALA A 416 9.37 -15.52 -12.58
N LEU A 417 9.60 -14.22 -12.71
CA LEU A 417 9.31 -13.23 -11.68
C LEU A 417 7.80 -13.12 -11.44
N ALA A 418 6.99 -13.05 -12.50
CA ALA A 418 5.53 -13.03 -12.38
C ALA A 418 5.00 -14.30 -11.70
N GLU A 419 5.52 -15.48 -12.07
CA GLU A 419 5.15 -16.74 -11.43
C GLU A 419 5.54 -16.78 -9.94
N PHE A 420 6.71 -16.23 -9.59
CA PHE A 420 7.14 -16.08 -8.20
C PHE A 420 6.17 -15.18 -7.43
N ASN A 421 5.89 -13.97 -7.92
CA ASN A 421 5.02 -12.99 -7.25
C ASN A 421 3.60 -13.54 -7.02
N LEU A 422 3.06 -14.29 -7.99
CA LEU A 422 1.75 -14.95 -7.85
C LEU A 422 1.75 -16.04 -6.76
N ARG A 423 2.86 -16.76 -6.59
CA ARG A 423 2.99 -17.80 -5.55
C ARG A 423 3.28 -17.20 -4.17
N GLU A 424 4.12 -16.18 -4.10
CA GLU A 424 4.44 -15.48 -2.84
C GLU A 424 3.20 -14.82 -2.26
N ASN A 425 2.35 -14.25 -3.12
CA ASN A 425 1.11 -13.56 -2.74
C ASN A 425 1.34 -12.53 -1.61
N ASP A 426 2.50 -11.83 -1.66
CA ASP A 426 2.85 -10.78 -0.69
C ASP A 426 2.13 -9.48 -1.06
N GLN A 427 0.88 -9.38 -0.62
CA GLN A 427 -0.02 -8.29 -0.98
C GLN A 427 -0.18 -7.32 0.20
N PRO A 428 -0.56 -6.04 -0.06
CA PRO A 428 -0.72 -5.04 0.99
C PRO A 428 -1.85 -5.37 1.98
N TYR A 429 -2.83 -6.16 1.54
CA TYR A 429 -3.98 -6.54 2.37
C TYR A 429 -3.93 -8.03 2.76
N SER A 430 -4.73 -8.41 3.76
CA SER A 430 -4.93 -9.82 4.10
C SER A 430 -5.60 -10.57 2.94
N ASN A 431 -5.36 -11.89 2.85
CA ASN A 431 -5.84 -12.74 1.76
C ASN A 431 -7.32 -12.54 1.45
N GLY A 432 -8.18 -12.45 2.48
CA GLY A 432 -9.63 -12.32 2.26
C GLY A 432 -10.02 -11.00 1.59
N ILE A 433 -9.33 -9.91 1.94
CA ILE A 433 -9.54 -8.60 1.30
C ILE A 433 -8.99 -8.62 -0.12
N GLU A 434 -7.79 -9.16 -0.30
CA GLU A 434 -7.15 -9.25 -1.61
C GLU A 434 -7.98 -10.09 -2.61
N TYR A 435 -8.45 -11.27 -2.20
CA TYR A 435 -9.31 -12.10 -3.06
C TYR A 435 -10.66 -11.46 -3.36
N THR A 436 -11.19 -10.65 -2.44
CA THR A 436 -12.38 -9.82 -2.70
C THR A 436 -12.13 -8.85 -3.84
N LEU A 437 -11.04 -8.07 -3.78
CA LEU A 437 -10.69 -7.09 -4.80
C LEU A 437 -10.39 -7.74 -6.14
N ARG A 438 -9.59 -8.82 -6.16
CA ARG A 438 -9.30 -9.58 -7.38
C ARG A 438 -10.55 -10.19 -8.03
N SER A 439 -11.46 -10.72 -7.22
CA SER A 439 -12.73 -11.23 -7.76
C SER A 439 -13.54 -10.12 -8.43
N LEU A 440 -13.60 -8.94 -7.81
CA LEU A 440 -14.30 -7.78 -8.39
C LEU A 440 -13.69 -7.30 -9.71
N SER A 441 -12.41 -7.54 -9.98
CA SER A 441 -11.76 -7.18 -11.27
C SER A 441 -12.32 -7.93 -12.49
N SER A 442 -13.16 -8.95 -12.27
CA SER A 442 -13.91 -9.64 -13.35
C SER A 442 -15.40 -9.76 -13.04
N TRP A 443 -15.76 -10.17 -11.83
CA TRP A 443 -17.16 -10.44 -11.45
C TRP A 443 -18.05 -9.18 -11.51
N LEU A 444 -17.50 -8.02 -11.23
CA LEU A 444 -18.22 -6.74 -11.35
C LEU A 444 -18.73 -6.48 -12.78
N TYR A 445 -18.07 -7.03 -13.77
CA TYR A 445 -18.33 -6.79 -15.19
C TYR A 445 -19.08 -7.94 -15.87
N ASP A 446 -18.86 -9.19 -15.40
CA ASP A 446 -19.52 -10.37 -15.94
C ASP A 446 -19.80 -11.40 -14.82
N ASP A 447 -21.08 -11.64 -14.55
CA ASP A 447 -21.52 -12.61 -13.54
C ASP A 447 -21.04 -14.05 -13.81
N ALA A 448 -20.66 -14.36 -15.04
CA ALA A 448 -20.14 -15.68 -15.43
C ALA A 448 -18.62 -15.85 -15.16
N ARG A 449 -17.92 -14.81 -14.74
CA ARG A 449 -16.45 -14.78 -14.61
C ARG A 449 -15.96 -14.36 -13.22
N PRO A 450 -16.46 -14.95 -12.13
CA PRO A 450 -16.14 -14.50 -10.77
C PRO A 450 -14.72 -14.81 -10.33
N LEU A 451 -14.01 -15.74 -10.99
CA LEU A 451 -12.71 -16.25 -10.55
C LEU A 451 -11.56 -16.02 -11.54
N ASP A 452 -11.77 -15.26 -12.62
CA ASP A 452 -10.76 -15.09 -13.67
C ASP A 452 -9.46 -14.47 -13.13
N TYR A 453 -9.54 -13.55 -12.16
CA TYR A 453 -8.36 -12.93 -11.54
C TYR A 453 -7.85 -13.67 -10.29
N ILE A 454 -8.54 -14.72 -9.85
CA ILE A 454 -8.07 -15.63 -8.80
C ILE A 454 -7.23 -16.75 -9.43
N ARG A 455 -7.72 -17.36 -10.51
CA ARG A 455 -7.07 -18.44 -11.25
C ARG A 455 -5.97 -17.92 -12.13
N TYR A 456 -4.74 -18.10 -11.72
CA TYR A 456 -3.59 -17.62 -12.51
C TYR A 456 -2.87 -18.75 -13.27
N GLU A 457 -3.03 -20.02 -12.89
CA GLU A 457 -2.32 -21.15 -13.53
C GLU A 457 -2.60 -21.23 -15.04
N ASP A 458 -3.88 -21.10 -15.44
CA ASP A 458 -4.26 -21.11 -16.86
C ASP A 458 -3.70 -19.91 -17.63
N ALA A 459 -3.65 -18.74 -16.98
CA ALA A 459 -3.09 -17.53 -17.58
C ALA A 459 -1.57 -17.65 -17.76
N ILE A 460 -0.84 -18.22 -16.81
CA ILE A 460 0.60 -18.51 -16.93
C ILE A 460 0.86 -19.55 -18.03
N ALA A 461 0.02 -20.59 -18.13
CA ALA A 461 0.13 -21.57 -19.21
C ALA A 461 -0.04 -20.91 -20.60
N TYR A 462 -1.04 -20.04 -20.76
CA TYR A 462 -1.24 -19.24 -21.97
C TYR A 462 -0.04 -18.35 -22.28
N VAL A 463 0.53 -17.67 -21.30
CA VAL A 463 1.72 -16.82 -21.43
C VAL A 463 2.93 -17.64 -21.96
N LYS A 464 3.19 -18.80 -21.36
CA LYS A 464 4.27 -19.70 -21.79
C LYS A 464 4.06 -20.22 -23.21
N GLU A 465 2.83 -20.50 -23.60
CA GLU A 465 2.48 -20.90 -24.98
C GLU A 465 2.70 -19.72 -25.95
N LEU A 466 2.22 -18.52 -25.60
CA LEU A 466 2.41 -17.31 -26.40
C LEU A 466 3.89 -16.99 -26.64
N ALA A 467 4.75 -17.15 -25.60
CA ALA A 467 6.19 -17.00 -25.71
C ALA A 467 6.81 -18.00 -26.67
N ALA A 468 6.42 -19.28 -26.57
CA ALA A 468 6.91 -20.32 -27.47
C ALA A 468 6.53 -20.07 -28.94
N GLN A 469 5.38 -19.44 -29.19
CA GLN A 469 4.89 -19.09 -30.52
C GLN A 469 5.41 -17.75 -31.05
N LYS A 470 6.24 -17.02 -30.30
CA LYS A 470 6.68 -15.65 -30.57
C LYS A 470 5.50 -14.68 -30.77
N GLY A 471 4.49 -14.81 -29.92
CA GLY A 471 3.28 -14.02 -30.02
C GLY A 471 3.39 -12.66 -29.35
N PHE A 472 4.41 -12.44 -28.51
CA PHE A 472 4.59 -11.19 -27.76
C PHE A 472 4.94 -10.00 -28.68
N GLU A 473 5.67 -10.21 -29.75
CA GLU A 473 5.95 -9.17 -30.74
C GLU A 473 4.67 -8.66 -31.42
N LYS A 474 3.75 -9.57 -31.74
CA LYS A 474 2.44 -9.22 -32.28
C LYS A 474 1.60 -8.49 -31.24
N LEU A 475 1.63 -8.95 -29.99
CA LEU A 475 0.92 -8.31 -28.88
C LEU A 475 1.43 -6.88 -28.67
N LEU A 476 2.73 -6.64 -28.69
CA LEU A 476 3.34 -5.31 -28.61
C LEU A 476 2.82 -4.36 -29.69
N LEU A 477 2.83 -4.84 -30.95
CA LEU A 477 2.32 -4.03 -32.07
C LEU A 477 0.83 -3.73 -31.91
N GLU A 478 0.04 -4.68 -31.43
CA GLU A 478 -1.40 -4.52 -31.23
C GLU A 478 -1.70 -3.48 -30.13
N LEU A 479 -1.03 -3.59 -28.98
CA LEU A 479 -1.34 -2.78 -27.81
C LEU A 479 -0.81 -1.34 -27.92
N ILE A 480 0.34 -1.13 -28.53
CA ILE A 480 1.02 0.17 -28.59
C ILE A 480 0.96 0.76 -30.01
N CYS A 481 1.68 0.18 -30.97
CA CYS A 481 1.92 0.80 -32.27
C CYS A 481 0.65 0.91 -33.14
N ASN A 482 -0.27 -0.04 -33.02
CA ASN A 482 -1.53 -0.08 -33.80
C ASN A 482 -2.74 0.24 -32.96
N SER A 483 -2.53 0.75 -31.74
CA SER A 483 -3.65 1.10 -30.86
C SER A 483 -4.59 2.09 -31.54
N LYS A 484 -5.88 1.87 -31.34
CA LYS A 484 -6.96 2.76 -31.82
C LYS A 484 -7.57 3.54 -30.66
N HIS A 485 -7.04 3.36 -29.47
CA HIS A 485 -7.54 3.98 -28.25
C HIS A 485 -6.34 4.42 -27.42
N ALA A 486 -5.86 5.61 -27.65
CA ALA A 486 -4.69 6.18 -26.99
C ALA A 486 -4.84 7.71 -26.83
N ALA A 487 -4.15 8.26 -25.84
CA ALA A 487 -4.12 9.69 -25.57
C ALA A 487 -2.74 10.15 -25.12
N GLN A 488 -2.42 11.42 -25.37
CA GLN A 488 -1.22 12.10 -24.88
C GLN A 488 -1.61 13.39 -24.16
N VAL A 489 -1.07 13.59 -22.95
CA VAL A 489 -1.23 14.81 -22.19
C VAL A 489 0.14 15.27 -21.65
N GLU A 490 0.42 16.56 -21.74
CA GLU A 490 1.60 17.21 -21.18
C GLU A 490 1.20 18.03 -19.94
N LEU A 491 1.87 17.82 -18.80
CA LEU A 491 1.74 18.64 -17.60
C LEU A 491 2.75 19.79 -17.68
N VAL A 492 2.21 21.00 -17.69
CA VAL A 492 2.96 22.24 -17.79
C VAL A 492 2.94 22.98 -16.44
N PRO A 493 4.08 23.08 -15.74
CA PRO A 493 4.19 23.87 -14.52
C PRO A 493 3.84 25.34 -14.76
N THR A 494 3.16 25.97 -13.81
CA THR A 494 2.76 27.38 -13.84
C THR A 494 2.78 27.98 -12.44
N ASP A 495 2.91 29.29 -12.35
CA ASP A 495 2.80 30.05 -11.09
C ASP A 495 1.33 30.33 -10.72
N GLU A 496 0.40 30.17 -11.67
CA GLU A 496 -1.05 30.29 -11.46
C GLU A 496 -1.66 28.92 -11.18
N GLY A 497 -2.59 28.84 -10.24
CA GLY A 497 -3.18 27.56 -9.84
C GLY A 497 -4.58 27.67 -9.28
N ASP A 498 -5.18 26.53 -9.02
CA ASP A 498 -6.56 26.35 -8.56
C ASP A 498 -6.91 27.20 -7.32
N ALA A 499 -5.94 27.42 -6.42
CA ALA A 499 -6.14 28.25 -5.22
C ALA A 499 -6.47 29.71 -5.57
N GLN A 500 -5.86 30.29 -6.62
CA GLN A 500 -6.14 31.66 -7.07
C GLN A 500 -7.50 31.75 -7.75
N GLU A 501 -7.86 30.74 -8.51
CA GLU A 501 -9.16 30.63 -9.17
C GLU A 501 -10.28 30.42 -8.14
N GLU A 502 -10.11 29.53 -7.17
CA GLU A 502 -11.03 29.32 -6.05
C GLU A 502 -11.25 30.61 -5.25
N ALA A 503 -10.18 31.32 -4.92
CA ALA A 503 -10.28 32.60 -4.20
C ALA A 503 -11.07 33.65 -5.00
N THR A 504 -10.90 33.67 -6.34
CA THR A 504 -11.64 34.57 -7.23
C THR A 504 -13.12 34.22 -7.28
N GLU A 505 -13.46 32.96 -7.39
CA GLU A 505 -14.83 32.44 -7.39
C GLU A 505 -15.53 32.71 -6.05
N LEU A 506 -14.86 32.43 -4.94
CA LEU A 506 -15.40 32.72 -3.59
C LEU A 506 -15.62 34.22 -3.37
N ALA A 507 -14.69 35.08 -3.86
CA ALA A 507 -14.88 36.53 -3.78
C ALA A 507 -16.07 36.98 -4.65
N GLN A 508 -16.25 36.41 -5.83
CA GLN A 508 -17.43 36.65 -6.67
C GLN A 508 -18.71 36.19 -5.98
N LEU A 509 -18.74 34.98 -5.44
CA LEU A 509 -19.87 34.45 -4.67
C LEU A 509 -20.19 35.39 -3.51
N ARG A 510 -19.18 35.80 -2.70
CA ARG A 510 -19.34 36.75 -1.60
C ARG A 510 -20.02 38.05 -2.05
N SER A 511 -19.69 38.56 -3.24
CA SER A 511 -20.27 39.79 -3.79
C SER A 511 -21.78 39.66 -4.07
N THR A 512 -22.31 38.47 -4.21
CA THR A 512 -23.73 38.18 -4.45
C THR A 512 -24.53 38.00 -3.15
N LEU A 513 -23.85 37.73 -2.02
CA LEU A 513 -24.46 37.48 -0.74
C LEU A 513 -24.67 38.79 0.05
N THR A 514 -25.77 38.84 0.80
CA THR A 514 -26.00 39.86 1.79
C THR A 514 -25.27 39.57 3.12
N ASP A 515 -25.13 40.54 3.99
CA ASP A 515 -24.55 40.29 5.32
C ASP A 515 -25.43 39.33 6.15
N GLU A 516 -26.73 39.28 5.91
CA GLU A 516 -27.65 38.32 6.51
C GLU A 516 -27.34 36.88 6.06
N ASP A 517 -27.00 36.71 4.77
CA ASP A 517 -26.60 35.41 4.23
C ASP A 517 -25.27 34.92 4.87
N VAL A 518 -24.29 35.82 5.06
CA VAL A 518 -23.02 35.53 5.74
C VAL A 518 -23.25 35.15 7.20
N GLU A 519 -24.10 35.86 7.94
CA GLU A 519 -24.46 35.48 9.31
C GLU A 519 -25.19 34.15 9.38
N LYS A 520 -25.96 33.78 8.36
CA LYS A 520 -26.61 32.47 8.27
C LYS A 520 -25.55 31.36 8.08
N ILE A 521 -24.57 31.58 7.18
CA ILE A 521 -23.46 30.64 6.99
C ILE A 521 -22.73 30.43 8.33
N ARG A 522 -22.37 31.47 9.06
CA ARG A 522 -21.72 31.36 10.37
C ARG A 522 -22.56 30.56 11.38
N ALA A 523 -23.88 30.82 11.42
CA ALA A 523 -24.77 30.10 12.30
C ALA A 523 -24.89 28.61 11.95
N GLU A 524 -24.87 28.27 10.68
CA GLU A 524 -24.86 26.88 10.21
C GLU A 524 -23.56 26.16 10.60
N VAL A 525 -22.40 26.81 10.44
CA VAL A 525 -21.09 26.29 10.88
C VAL A 525 -21.04 26.11 12.40
N GLU A 526 -21.50 27.09 13.15
CA GLU A 526 -21.56 27.00 14.64
C GLU A 526 -22.46 25.84 15.07
N ALA A 527 -23.60 25.65 14.38
CA ALA A 527 -24.50 24.56 14.67
C ALA A 527 -23.90 23.19 14.30
N LEU A 528 -23.09 23.11 13.24
CA LEU A 528 -22.32 21.91 12.89
C LEU A 528 -21.28 21.59 13.99
N ARG A 529 -20.50 22.59 14.40
CA ARG A 529 -19.51 22.44 15.48
C ARG A 529 -20.14 22.01 16.81
N LEU A 530 -21.28 22.60 17.16
CA LEU A 530 -22.02 22.21 18.37
C LEU A 530 -22.46 20.73 18.29
N GLU A 531 -22.92 20.27 17.12
CA GLU A 531 -23.27 18.85 16.96
C GLU A 531 -22.05 17.95 17.08
N GLN A 532 -20.91 18.34 16.50
CA GLN A 532 -19.65 17.61 16.62
C GLN A 532 -19.17 17.51 18.08
N GLU A 533 -19.32 18.59 18.84
CA GLU A 533 -18.86 18.67 20.24
C GLU A 533 -19.84 18.02 21.25
N THR A 534 -21.12 17.86 20.89
CA THR A 534 -22.11 17.24 21.76
C THR A 534 -21.86 15.74 21.86
N PRO A 535 -21.58 15.14 23.02
CA PRO A 535 -21.38 13.69 23.13
C PRO A 535 -22.62 12.90 22.67
N ASP A 536 -22.38 11.70 22.15
CA ASP A 536 -23.49 10.76 21.88
C ASP A 536 -24.20 10.36 23.17
N ALA A 537 -25.50 10.07 23.07
CA ALA A 537 -26.28 9.63 24.23
C ALA A 537 -25.78 8.24 24.72
N PRO A 538 -25.61 8.03 26.03
CA PRO A 538 -25.16 6.73 26.54
C PRO A 538 -26.02 5.55 26.09
N GLU A 539 -27.32 5.75 25.93
CA GLU A 539 -28.24 4.73 25.42
C GLU A 539 -28.01 4.39 23.93
N ASP A 540 -27.44 5.28 23.14
CA ASP A 540 -27.09 5.03 21.74
C ASP A 540 -25.71 4.36 21.64
N LEU A 541 -24.75 4.79 22.44
CA LEU A 541 -23.46 4.11 22.56
C LEU A 541 -23.61 2.65 23.01
N ALA A 542 -24.52 2.37 23.94
CA ALA A 542 -24.81 1.02 24.42
C ALA A 542 -25.44 0.08 23.37
N LYS A 543 -25.85 0.59 22.21
CA LYS A 543 -26.33 -0.25 21.09
C LYS A 543 -25.17 -0.83 20.27
N LEU A 544 -24.01 -0.18 20.30
CA LEU A 544 -22.84 -0.68 19.58
C LEU A 544 -22.39 -2.02 20.18
N PRO A 545 -22.14 -3.03 19.34
CA PRO A 545 -21.60 -4.28 19.85
C PRO A 545 -20.14 -4.09 20.28
N SER A 546 -19.77 -4.71 21.38
CA SER A 546 -18.41 -4.70 21.91
C SER A 546 -18.00 -6.09 22.37
N LEU A 547 -16.70 -6.34 22.39
CA LEU A 547 -16.13 -7.52 23.02
C LEU A 547 -15.77 -7.26 24.47
N SER A 548 -15.79 -8.29 25.28
CA SER A 548 -15.26 -8.29 26.65
C SER A 548 -13.89 -8.99 26.71
N LEU A 549 -13.17 -8.81 27.81
CA LEU A 549 -11.90 -9.54 28.03
C LEU A 549 -12.08 -11.07 27.99
N SER A 550 -13.27 -11.59 28.26
CA SER A 550 -13.55 -13.02 28.16
C SER A 550 -13.64 -13.54 26.73
N ASP A 551 -13.81 -12.66 25.74
CA ASP A 551 -13.89 -12.98 24.31
C ASP A 551 -12.49 -13.03 23.68
N ILE A 552 -11.46 -12.50 24.37
CA ILE A 552 -10.07 -12.63 23.97
C ILE A 552 -9.66 -14.09 24.16
N GLY A 553 -9.34 -14.76 23.05
CA GLY A 553 -8.83 -16.14 23.09
C GLY A 553 -7.42 -16.25 23.67
N ALA A 554 -6.86 -17.46 23.61
CA ALA A 554 -5.44 -17.66 23.85
C ALA A 554 -4.63 -16.90 22.78
N GLY A 555 -3.58 -16.19 23.20
CA GLY A 555 -2.71 -15.48 22.25
C GLY A 555 -2.09 -16.44 21.22
N ARG A 556 -1.85 -15.95 20.02
CA ARG A 556 -1.33 -16.71 18.89
C ARG A 556 0.09 -17.22 19.18
N GLU A 557 0.32 -18.52 19.04
CA GLU A 557 1.68 -19.08 19.14
C GLU A 557 2.53 -18.59 17.95
N ARG A 558 3.74 -18.14 18.24
CA ARG A 558 4.72 -17.68 17.26
C ARG A 558 6.00 -18.47 17.46
N PRO A 559 6.32 -19.42 16.53
CA PRO A 559 7.60 -20.11 16.58
C PRO A 559 8.76 -19.12 16.61
N ALA A 560 9.65 -19.22 17.58
CA ALA A 560 10.78 -18.31 17.73
C ALA A 560 11.93 -18.69 16.78
N GLY A 561 12.63 -17.69 16.26
CA GLY A 561 13.92 -17.90 15.60
C GLY A 561 14.97 -18.40 16.60
N PHE A 562 15.94 -19.15 16.14
CA PHE A 562 17.00 -19.73 16.96
C PHE A 562 18.34 -19.72 16.24
N GLU A 563 19.42 -19.59 17.02
CA GLU A 563 20.77 -19.67 16.47
C GLU A 563 21.12 -21.11 16.07
N VAL A 564 21.78 -21.26 14.94
CA VAL A 564 22.24 -22.54 14.41
C VAL A 564 23.74 -22.52 14.11
N GLU A 565 24.37 -23.70 14.22
CA GLU A 565 25.75 -23.86 13.79
C GLU A 565 25.84 -23.82 12.29
N ALA A 566 26.57 -22.85 11.77
CA ALA A 566 26.75 -22.59 10.33
C ALA A 566 28.13 -22.00 10.07
N PRO A 567 28.60 -21.93 8.79
CA PRO A 567 29.87 -21.29 8.44
C PRO A 567 30.01 -19.83 8.87
N LEU A 568 28.87 -19.11 9.01
CA LEU A 568 28.76 -17.75 9.54
C LEU A 568 27.66 -17.70 10.63
N PRO A 569 27.66 -16.72 11.53
CA PRO A 569 26.57 -16.54 12.48
C PRO A 569 25.20 -16.59 11.77
N CYS A 570 24.32 -17.47 12.25
CA CYS A 570 23.05 -17.71 11.57
C CYS A 570 21.88 -17.83 12.55
N ILE A 571 20.79 -17.07 12.26
CA ILE A 571 19.49 -17.19 12.88
C ILE A 571 18.60 -17.99 11.91
N ALA A 572 17.91 -19.00 12.41
CA ALA A 572 16.98 -19.81 11.62
C ALA A 572 15.55 -19.60 12.07
N HIS A 573 14.65 -19.47 11.10
CA HIS A 573 13.21 -19.40 11.29
C HIS A 573 12.56 -20.55 10.50
N GLU A 574 12.17 -21.61 11.22
CA GLU A 574 11.47 -22.74 10.62
C GLU A 574 9.96 -22.47 10.58
N LEU A 575 9.53 -21.75 9.55
CA LEU A 575 8.15 -21.33 9.32
C LEU A 575 7.62 -21.97 8.03
N ASP A 576 6.31 -22.14 7.94
CA ASP A 576 5.68 -22.51 6.67
C ASP A 576 5.68 -21.29 5.73
N THR A 577 6.47 -21.38 4.68
CA THR A 577 6.66 -20.32 3.68
C THR A 577 6.10 -20.73 2.31
N HIS A 578 5.30 -21.78 2.26
CA HIS A 578 4.73 -22.32 1.02
C HIS A 578 5.77 -22.58 -0.10
N GLY A 579 6.98 -23.02 0.29
CA GLY A 579 8.05 -23.37 -0.63
C GLY A 579 8.88 -22.18 -1.14
N ILE A 580 8.86 -21.07 -0.42
CA ILE A 580 9.71 -19.90 -0.68
C ILE A 580 10.74 -19.79 0.44
N ASP A 581 11.99 -19.60 0.10
CA ASP A 581 13.07 -19.36 1.06
C ASP A 581 13.42 -17.87 1.08
N TYR A 582 13.63 -17.31 2.29
CA TYR A 582 14.05 -15.92 2.50
C TYR A 582 15.37 -15.88 3.24
N VAL A 583 16.28 -15.01 2.80
CA VAL A 583 17.58 -14.80 3.43
C VAL A 583 17.83 -13.32 3.63
N TYR A 584 18.20 -12.95 4.86
CA TYR A 584 18.66 -11.61 5.19
C TYR A 584 20.12 -11.68 5.65
N HIS A 585 20.99 -10.85 5.08
CA HIS A 585 22.37 -10.70 5.49
C HIS A 585 22.49 -9.34 6.16
N TYR A 586 22.75 -9.33 7.48
CA TYR A 586 22.89 -8.13 8.32
C TYR A 586 24.36 -7.82 8.51
N PHE A 587 24.87 -6.79 7.85
CA PHE A 587 26.25 -6.32 8.03
C PHE A 587 26.26 -5.14 9.00
N ASP A 588 26.94 -5.31 10.16
CA ASP A 588 27.07 -4.26 11.17
C ASP A 588 27.86 -3.05 10.63
N LEU A 589 27.27 -1.87 10.72
CA LEU A 589 27.92 -0.61 10.32
C LEU A 589 28.61 0.12 11.47
N THR A 590 28.35 -0.26 12.72
CA THR A 590 28.85 0.43 13.91
C THR A 590 30.38 0.50 13.96
N SER A 591 31.04 -0.58 13.53
CA SER A 591 32.51 -0.69 13.49
C SER A 591 33.09 -0.46 12.10
N ALA A 592 32.24 -0.35 11.06
CA ALA A 592 32.70 -0.33 9.67
C ALA A 592 32.82 1.09 9.10
N VAL A 593 31.95 2.02 9.53
CA VAL A 593 31.85 3.36 8.91
C VAL A 593 31.84 4.49 9.95
N THR A 594 32.21 5.70 9.52
CA THR A 594 32.04 6.93 10.30
C THR A 594 30.67 7.57 10.02
N PHE A 595 30.27 8.56 10.81
CA PHE A 595 29.03 9.30 10.59
C PHE A 595 29.03 10.06 9.25
N GLU A 596 30.17 10.60 8.85
CA GLU A 596 30.35 11.33 7.59
C GLU A 596 30.25 10.42 6.36
N GLU A 597 30.47 9.11 6.51
CA GLU A 597 30.34 8.11 5.44
C GLU A 597 28.90 7.62 5.25
N LEU A 598 27.96 7.90 6.17
CA LEU A 598 26.58 7.42 6.09
C LEU A 598 25.86 7.80 4.77
N PRO A 599 25.98 9.01 4.22
CA PRO A 599 25.37 9.31 2.92
C PRO A 599 25.91 8.44 1.79
N LEU A 600 27.18 8.02 1.85
CA LEU A 600 27.77 7.10 0.87
C LEU A 600 27.20 5.69 1.03
N VAL A 601 26.88 5.26 2.25
CA VAL A 601 26.19 3.98 2.51
C VAL A 601 24.79 4.00 1.89
N GLY A 602 24.05 5.12 2.02
CA GLY A 602 22.77 5.31 1.36
C GLY A 602 22.88 5.20 -0.18
N ILE A 603 23.91 5.83 -0.76
CA ILE A 603 24.20 5.73 -2.20
C ILE A 603 24.57 4.30 -2.60
N LEU A 604 25.38 3.61 -1.79
CA LEU A 604 25.75 2.21 -2.03
C LEU A 604 24.53 1.31 -2.10
N ALA A 605 23.58 1.48 -1.18
CA ALA A 605 22.32 0.74 -1.17
C ALA A 605 21.50 0.92 -2.46
N GLU A 606 21.52 2.13 -3.02
CA GLU A 606 20.83 2.41 -4.30
C GLU A 606 21.55 1.86 -5.53
N ALA A 607 22.87 1.74 -5.48
CA ALA A 607 23.69 1.39 -6.64
C ALA A 607 23.86 -0.13 -6.82
N LEU A 608 23.90 -0.91 -5.70
CA LEU A 608 24.11 -2.35 -5.76
C LEU A 608 22.96 -3.06 -6.48
N GLY A 609 23.31 -4.06 -7.29
CA GLY A 609 22.36 -4.81 -8.12
C GLY A 609 21.96 -4.11 -9.43
N LYS A 610 22.37 -2.84 -9.64
CA LYS A 610 21.97 -2.01 -10.80
C LYS A 610 23.17 -1.64 -11.71
N LEU A 611 24.36 -2.06 -11.36
CA LEU A 611 25.60 -1.77 -12.08
C LEU A 611 26.25 -3.08 -12.55
N ASP A 612 27.19 -2.96 -13.50
CA ASP A 612 28.01 -4.09 -13.93
C ASP A 612 28.77 -4.69 -12.75
N THR A 613 28.91 -6.00 -12.78
CA THR A 613 29.87 -6.75 -11.93
C THR A 613 31.14 -7.09 -12.72
N ALA A 614 32.09 -7.76 -12.09
CA ALA A 614 33.23 -8.31 -12.80
C ALA A 614 32.85 -9.44 -13.75
N THR A 615 31.69 -10.08 -13.58
CA THR A 615 31.25 -11.28 -14.29
C THR A 615 30.13 -11.00 -15.29
N HIS A 616 29.18 -10.13 -14.93
CA HIS A 616 27.98 -9.82 -15.72
C HIS A 616 27.85 -8.32 -15.94
N THR A 617 27.35 -7.94 -17.11
CA THR A 617 26.82 -6.59 -17.33
C THR A 617 25.55 -6.40 -16.50
N ALA A 618 25.15 -5.17 -16.25
CA ALA A 618 23.94 -4.88 -15.49
C ALA A 618 22.68 -5.53 -16.11
N SER A 619 22.60 -5.58 -17.44
CA SER A 619 21.51 -6.26 -18.13
C SER A 619 21.53 -7.79 -17.94
N GLU A 620 22.71 -8.41 -17.98
CA GLU A 620 22.84 -9.85 -17.70
C GLU A 620 22.57 -10.16 -16.22
N LEU A 621 22.98 -9.28 -15.31
CA LEU A 621 22.70 -9.38 -13.87
C LEU A 621 21.21 -9.25 -13.58
N ASP A 622 20.51 -8.32 -14.20
CA ASP A 622 19.07 -8.13 -14.11
C ASP A 622 18.32 -9.41 -14.52
N ILE A 623 18.64 -9.97 -15.67
CA ILE A 623 18.09 -11.26 -16.13
C ILE A 623 18.43 -12.40 -15.16
N LEU A 624 19.64 -12.42 -14.60
CA LEU A 624 20.07 -13.46 -13.66
C LEU A 624 19.26 -13.37 -12.35
N ILE A 625 19.06 -12.17 -11.84
CA ILE A 625 18.25 -11.90 -10.64
C ILE A 625 16.81 -12.37 -10.88
N GLU A 626 16.11 -11.83 -11.86
CA GLU A 626 14.71 -12.16 -12.14
C GLU A 626 14.49 -13.65 -12.48
N SER A 627 15.45 -14.29 -13.14
CA SER A 627 15.34 -15.73 -13.48
C SER A 627 15.47 -16.66 -12.27
N ASN A 628 16.12 -16.22 -11.19
CA ASN A 628 16.47 -17.10 -10.08
C ASN A 628 15.92 -16.64 -8.73
N LEU A 629 15.69 -15.34 -8.56
CA LEU A 629 15.21 -14.75 -7.31
C LEU A 629 13.83 -14.14 -7.54
N GLY A 630 13.01 -14.14 -6.49
CA GLY A 630 11.79 -13.35 -6.48
C GLY A 630 12.09 -11.92 -6.09
N HIS A 631 13.06 -11.74 -5.18
CA HIS A 631 13.45 -10.43 -4.71
C HIS A 631 14.92 -10.39 -4.36
N LEU A 632 15.56 -9.25 -4.63
CA LEU A 632 16.89 -8.89 -4.14
C LEU A 632 16.91 -7.40 -3.84
N SER A 633 17.14 -7.03 -2.59
CA SER A 633 17.18 -5.63 -2.16
C SER A 633 18.34 -5.33 -1.24
N PHE A 634 18.76 -4.07 -1.29
CA PHE A 634 19.84 -3.50 -0.49
C PHE A 634 19.28 -2.28 0.23
N PHE A 635 19.35 -2.29 1.56
CA PHE A 635 18.83 -1.19 2.38
C PHE A 635 19.53 -1.14 3.74
N THR A 636 19.22 -0.15 4.54
CA THR A 636 19.75 0.01 5.88
C THR A 636 18.63 -0.02 6.91
N ASP A 637 18.95 -0.52 8.10
CA ASP A 637 18.07 -0.44 9.27
C ASP A 637 18.89 -0.06 10.51
N ILE A 638 18.22 0.51 11.52
CA ILE A 638 18.90 1.03 12.69
C ILE A 638 18.24 0.46 13.96
N TYR A 639 19.06 -0.17 14.80
CA TYR A 639 18.65 -0.71 16.09
C TYR A 639 19.09 0.27 17.18
N ASP A 640 18.21 0.58 18.13
CA ASP A 640 18.44 1.56 19.20
C ASP A 640 18.73 0.91 20.56
N ARG A 641 18.46 -0.41 20.69
CA ARG A 641 18.59 -1.17 21.92
C ARG A 641 17.96 -0.47 23.12
N ASP A 642 16.82 0.20 22.87
CA ASP A 642 16.04 0.95 23.85
C ASP A 642 16.79 2.11 24.50
N THR A 643 17.75 2.73 23.78
CA THR A 643 18.48 3.93 24.20
C THR A 643 18.35 5.07 23.20
N LEU A 644 18.48 6.31 23.67
CA LEU A 644 18.38 7.49 22.79
C LEU A 644 19.75 8.00 22.29
N ASP A 645 20.81 7.63 22.98
CA ASP A 645 22.16 8.14 22.76
C ASP A 645 23.02 7.22 21.89
N GLN A 646 22.52 6.04 21.55
CA GLN A 646 23.24 5.05 20.74
C GLN A 646 22.44 4.67 19.48
N ALA A 647 23.16 4.22 18.48
CA ALA A 647 22.60 3.71 17.24
C ALA A 647 23.45 2.54 16.74
N TYR A 648 22.80 1.48 16.32
CA TYR A 648 23.42 0.26 15.78
C TYR A 648 22.87 0.02 14.37
N PRO A 649 23.34 0.75 13.36
CA PRO A 649 22.89 0.56 12.01
C PRO A 649 23.48 -0.70 11.41
N ALA A 650 22.71 -1.36 10.54
CA ALA A 650 23.13 -2.47 9.70
C ALA A 650 22.85 -2.16 8.22
N PHE A 651 23.74 -2.61 7.35
CA PHE A 651 23.48 -2.75 5.93
C PHE A 651 22.85 -4.11 5.69
N ILE A 652 21.70 -4.15 5.04
CA ILE A 652 20.92 -5.37 4.87
C ILE A 652 20.89 -5.74 3.39
N VAL A 653 21.17 -7.00 3.10
CA VAL A 653 20.94 -7.61 1.80
C VAL A 653 19.86 -8.68 1.98
N ALA A 654 18.68 -8.43 1.43
CA ALA A 654 17.54 -9.33 1.50
C ALA A 654 17.30 -10.00 0.14
N ALA A 655 17.11 -11.31 0.15
CA ALA A 655 16.80 -12.08 -1.04
C ALA A 655 15.74 -13.13 -0.77
N SER A 656 14.91 -13.43 -1.76
CA SER A 656 13.94 -14.53 -1.73
C SER A 656 13.99 -15.35 -3.01
N ALA A 657 13.69 -16.64 -2.90
CA ALA A 657 13.64 -17.54 -4.05
C ALA A 657 12.71 -18.73 -3.78
N LEU A 658 12.23 -19.36 -4.83
CA LEU A 658 11.60 -20.66 -4.71
C LEU A 658 12.61 -21.68 -4.16
N ALA A 659 12.16 -22.62 -3.33
CA ALA A 659 13.04 -23.59 -2.66
C ALA A 659 13.89 -24.44 -3.64
N GLU A 660 13.41 -24.66 -4.86
CA GLU A 660 14.21 -25.30 -5.92
C GLU A 660 15.34 -24.41 -6.48
N LYS A 661 15.35 -23.10 -6.17
CA LYS A 661 16.35 -22.11 -6.62
C LYS A 661 17.17 -21.54 -5.45
N THR A 662 17.15 -22.15 -4.28
CA THR A 662 17.85 -21.73 -3.04
C THR A 662 19.33 -21.39 -3.27
N GLN A 663 20.00 -22.04 -4.23
CA GLN A 663 21.40 -21.76 -4.58
C GLN A 663 21.61 -20.30 -5.04
N GLY A 664 20.63 -19.70 -5.71
CA GLY A 664 20.64 -18.29 -6.12
C GLY A 664 20.77 -17.31 -4.97
N LEU A 665 20.17 -17.65 -3.82
CA LEU A 665 20.20 -16.84 -2.58
C LEU A 665 21.63 -16.62 -2.04
N ALA A 666 22.56 -17.51 -2.35
CA ALA A 666 23.96 -17.38 -1.95
C ALA A 666 24.81 -16.75 -3.04
N SER A 667 24.70 -17.24 -4.28
CA SER A 667 25.62 -16.88 -5.37
C SER A 667 25.40 -15.48 -5.90
N ILE A 668 24.16 -15.07 -6.10
CA ILE A 668 23.82 -13.77 -6.73
C ILE A 668 24.16 -12.59 -5.81
N PRO A 669 23.68 -12.54 -4.54
CA PRO A 669 24.10 -11.49 -3.63
C PRO A 669 25.61 -11.42 -3.44
N SER A 670 26.28 -12.60 -3.36
CA SER A 670 27.75 -12.66 -3.21
C SER A 670 28.48 -12.03 -4.38
N GLU A 671 28.02 -12.23 -5.60
CA GLU A 671 28.58 -11.58 -6.78
C GLU A 671 28.40 -10.06 -6.70
N VAL A 672 27.19 -9.60 -6.35
CA VAL A 672 26.87 -8.18 -6.29
C VAL A 672 27.78 -7.45 -5.29
N TRP A 673 27.84 -7.88 -4.03
CA TRP A 673 28.63 -7.13 -3.03
C TRP A 673 30.13 -7.26 -3.20
N SER A 674 30.64 -8.32 -3.85
CA SER A 674 32.07 -8.56 -3.97
C SER A 674 32.69 -8.02 -5.25
N SER A 675 31.90 -7.73 -6.27
CA SER A 675 32.42 -7.46 -7.62
C SER A 675 31.70 -6.39 -8.43
N THR A 676 30.76 -5.65 -7.84
CA THR A 676 30.12 -4.49 -8.48
C THR A 676 31.19 -3.46 -8.87
N ARG A 677 31.04 -2.86 -10.04
CA ARG A 677 31.95 -1.88 -10.61
C ARG A 677 31.26 -0.50 -10.62
N PHE A 678 31.91 0.50 -10.03
CA PHE A 678 31.36 1.85 -9.93
C PHE A 678 31.93 2.82 -10.97
N ASP A 679 32.57 2.32 -12.02
CA ASP A 679 33.26 3.12 -13.05
C ASP A 679 32.30 3.66 -14.13
N ASP A 680 31.07 3.13 -14.26
CA ASP A 680 30.05 3.71 -15.13
C ASP A 680 29.35 4.89 -14.44
N LEU A 681 30.01 6.07 -14.52
CA LEU A 681 29.52 7.31 -13.88
C LEU A 681 28.22 7.82 -14.50
N GLY A 682 27.93 7.49 -15.76
CA GLY A 682 26.69 7.88 -16.43
C GLY A 682 25.49 7.14 -15.84
N ARG A 683 25.59 5.82 -15.72
CA ARG A 683 24.55 4.97 -15.12
C ARG A 683 24.36 5.31 -13.65
N LEU A 684 25.44 5.46 -12.89
CA LEU A 684 25.38 5.85 -11.50
C LEU A 684 24.67 7.20 -11.32
N LYS A 685 24.92 8.19 -12.20
CA LYS A 685 24.21 9.46 -12.18
C LYS A 685 22.71 9.29 -12.35
N ASN A 686 22.29 8.49 -13.32
CA ASN A 686 20.88 8.24 -13.60
C ASN A 686 20.16 7.60 -12.38
N ILE A 687 20.80 6.59 -11.76
CA ILE A 687 20.27 5.98 -10.52
C ILE A 687 20.06 7.03 -9.43
N LEU A 688 21.02 7.93 -9.24
CA LEU A 688 20.96 8.96 -8.20
C LEU A 688 19.95 10.07 -8.54
N ILE A 689 19.75 10.40 -9.81
CA ILE A 689 18.68 11.33 -10.24
C ILE A 689 17.32 10.71 -9.91
N GLN A 690 17.11 9.43 -10.25
CA GLN A 690 15.87 8.70 -9.93
C GLN A 690 15.63 8.67 -8.42
N ARG A 691 16.67 8.39 -7.62
CA ARG A 691 16.58 8.44 -6.15
C ARG A 691 16.18 9.82 -5.62
N ARG A 692 16.72 10.88 -6.19
CA ARG A 692 16.34 12.26 -5.83
C ARG A 692 14.87 12.52 -6.13
N ILE A 693 14.40 12.16 -7.33
CA ILE A 693 12.99 12.33 -7.73
C ILE A 693 12.06 11.56 -6.80
N ALA A 694 12.38 10.30 -6.51
CA ALA A 694 11.60 9.49 -5.58
C ALA A 694 11.54 10.11 -4.17
N GLN A 695 12.63 10.73 -3.70
CA GLN A 695 12.67 11.42 -2.41
C GLN A 695 11.79 12.68 -2.41
N GLU A 696 11.79 13.45 -3.48
CA GLU A 696 10.94 14.63 -3.65
C GLU A 696 9.46 14.27 -3.64
N GLN A 697 9.08 13.18 -4.34
CA GLN A 697 7.72 12.64 -4.31
C GLN A 697 7.33 12.13 -2.92
N TYR A 698 8.26 11.47 -2.22
CA TYR A 698 8.03 11.02 -0.85
C TYR A 698 7.74 12.20 0.09
N PHE A 699 8.39 13.34 -0.06
CA PHE A 699 8.13 14.53 0.75
C PHE A 699 6.73 15.11 0.49
N VAL A 700 6.20 15.00 -0.71
CA VAL A 700 4.84 15.43 -1.04
C VAL A 700 3.80 14.40 -0.60
N GLY A 701 4.03 13.13 -0.84
CA GLY A 701 3.07 12.06 -0.54
C GLY A 701 3.05 11.62 0.93
N ALA A 702 4.23 11.57 1.58
CA ALA A 702 4.44 11.07 2.95
C ALA A 702 5.20 12.08 3.83
N GLY A 703 5.01 13.37 3.63
CA GLY A 703 5.70 14.45 4.34
C GLY A 703 5.57 14.39 5.85
N HIS A 704 4.47 13.81 6.36
CA HIS A 704 4.29 13.58 7.79
C HIS A 704 5.38 12.67 8.40
N THR A 705 5.78 11.61 7.68
CA THR A 705 6.86 10.73 8.14
C THR A 705 8.21 11.45 8.08
N ALA A 706 8.46 12.24 7.05
CA ALA A 706 9.67 13.07 6.96
C ALA A 706 9.75 14.10 8.08
N ALA A 707 8.64 14.80 8.37
CA ALA A 707 8.55 15.77 9.47
C ALA A 707 8.78 15.09 10.84
N GLN A 708 8.17 13.94 11.08
CA GLN A 708 8.37 13.15 12.30
C GLN A 708 9.84 12.73 12.46
N ASN A 709 10.42 12.10 11.43
CA ASN A 709 11.80 11.63 11.47
C ASN A 709 12.77 12.79 11.72
N LYS A 710 12.56 13.93 11.07
CA LYS A 710 13.40 15.12 11.29
C LYS A 710 13.27 15.69 12.70
N ALA A 711 12.07 15.74 13.27
CA ALA A 711 11.85 16.18 14.64
C ALA A 711 12.57 15.25 15.66
N LEU A 712 12.56 13.94 15.42
CA LEU A 712 13.22 12.94 16.25
C LEU A 712 14.74 13.08 16.28
N THR A 713 15.38 13.65 15.26
CA THR A 713 16.85 13.85 15.21
C THR A 713 17.36 14.71 16.35
N SER A 714 16.52 15.56 16.92
CA SER A 714 16.88 16.39 18.08
C SER A 714 17.23 15.56 19.31
N TYR A 715 16.68 14.35 19.43
CA TYR A 715 16.73 13.56 20.66
C TYR A 715 17.40 12.18 20.49
N SER A 716 17.31 11.57 19.31
CA SER A 716 17.72 10.19 19.08
C SER A 716 18.96 10.10 18.19
N ALA A 717 19.97 9.34 18.61
CA ALA A 717 21.12 8.99 17.79
C ALA A 717 20.71 8.14 16.59
N ALA A 718 19.82 7.17 16.79
CA ALA A 718 19.29 6.34 15.72
C ALA A 718 18.57 7.18 14.64
N SER A 719 17.79 8.18 15.04
CA SER A 719 17.12 9.09 14.10
C SER A 719 18.09 9.96 13.32
N ARG A 720 19.18 10.41 13.93
CA ARG A 720 20.24 11.16 13.20
C ARG A 720 20.97 10.30 12.18
N VAL A 721 21.25 9.04 12.53
CA VAL A 721 21.82 8.06 11.59
C VAL A 721 20.87 7.81 10.44
N ASN A 722 19.57 7.60 10.71
CA ASN A 722 18.56 7.42 9.66
C ASN A 722 18.45 8.63 8.74
N ASP A 723 18.48 9.84 9.30
CA ASP A 723 18.38 11.07 8.51
C ASP A 723 19.61 11.25 7.58
N ALA A 724 20.81 10.86 8.03
CA ALA A 724 22.01 10.86 7.22
C ALA A 724 22.04 9.75 6.14
N LEU A 725 21.37 8.61 6.37
CA LEU A 725 21.31 7.49 5.43
C LEU A 725 20.25 7.66 4.35
N ALA A 726 19.07 8.21 4.70
CA ALA A 726 17.89 8.16 3.83
C ALA A 726 16.90 9.33 4.01
N GLY A 727 17.14 10.23 4.99
CA GLY A 727 16.22 11.33 5.32
C GLY A 727 16.53 12.64 4.61
N VAL A 728 16.19 13.74 5.26
CA VAL A 728 16.37 15.10 4.69
C VAL A 728 17.86 15.46 4.51
N ASP A 729 18.72 15.10 5.48
CA ASP A 729 20.17 15.38 5.37
C ASP A 729 20.80 14.56 4.23
N PHE A 730 20.36 13.33 4.00
CA PHE A 730 20.73 12.55 2.83
C PHE A 730 20.29 13.22 1.52
N TYR A 731 19.06 13.71 1.45
CA TYR A 731 18.53 14.41 0.28
C TYR A 731 19.36 15.64 -0.06
N GLU A 732 19.69 16.47 0.93
CA GLU A 732 20.53 17.66 0.71
C GLU A 732 21.96 17.29 0.27
N TYR A 733 22.51 16.20 0.81
CA TYR A 733 23.80 15.66 0.36
C TYR A 733 23.72 15.22 -1.12
N LEU A 734 22.68 14.47 -1.48
CA LEU A 734 22.46 13.96 -2.84
C LEU A 734 22.28 15.09 -3.85
N LYS A 735 21.49 16.09 -3.50
CA LYS A 735 21.26 17.28 -4.31
C LYS A 735 22.56 18.06 -4.56
N ASN A 736 23.37 18.26 -3.50
CA ASN A 736 24.68 18.90 -3.63
C ASN A 736 25.66 18.05 -4.46
N LEU A 737 25.66 16.73 -4.30
CA LEU A 737 26.50 15.82 -5.10
C LEU A 737 26.16 15.91 -6.59
N LEU A 738 24.87 15.86 -6.94
CA LEU A 738 24.40 15.95 -8.32
C LEU A 738 24.67 17.33 -8.96
N ALA A 739 24.57 18.40 -8.19
CA ALA A 739 24.91 19.75 -8.68
C ALA A 739 26.41 19.93 -9.00
N ASN A 740 27.28 19.13 -8.38
CA ASN A 740 28.74 19.19 -8.55
C ASN A 740 29.27 17.86 -9.15
N TRP A 741 28.47 17.20 -10.00
CA TRP A 741 28.69 15.81 -10.45
C TRP A 741 30.05 15.59 -11.08
N ASP A 742 30.40 16.39 -12.08
CA ASP A 742 31.64 16.21 -12.88
C ASP A 742 32.92 16.27 -12.02
N GLU A 743 32.92 17.08 -10.97
CA GLU A 743 34.03 17.20 -10.02
C GLU A 743 34.05 16.01 -9.04
N ARG A 744 32.89 15.61 -8.53
CA ARG A 744 32.78 14.68 -7.39
C ARG A 744 32.65 13.20 -7.78
N ALA A 745 32.09 12.89 -8.94
CA ALA A 745 31.78 11.51 -9.34
C ALA A 745 33.00 10.59 -9.41
N PRO A 746 34.20 11.02 -9.90
CA PRO A 746 35.37 10.14 -9.92
C PRO A 746 35.89 9.77 -8.53
N GLN A 747 35.67 10.61 -7.53
CA GLN A 747 36.01 10.30 -6.15
C GLN A 747 34.91 9.43 -5.50
N LEU A 748 33.65 9.72 -5.77
CA LEU A 748 32.52 8.90 -5.32
C LEU A 748 32.70 7.42 -5.70
N ALA A 749 33.06 7.12 -6.96
CA ALA A 749 33.28 5.74 -7.40
C ALA A 749 34.35 5.02 -6.56
N LYS A 750 35.45 5.70 -6.22
CA LYS A 750 36.52 5.14 -5.37
C LYS A 750 36.06 4.95 -3.93
N ASP A 751 35.28 5.90 -3.41
CA ASP A 751 34.77 5.84 -2.05
C ASP A 751 33.78 4.69 -1.90
N LEU A 752 32.90 4.45 -2.89
CA LEU A 752 31.99 3.31 -2.92
C LEU A 752 32.73 1.98 -2.98
N ASP A 753 33.76 1.86 -3.82
CA ASP A 753 34.61 0.66 -3.90
C ASP A 753 35.34 0.38 -2.55
N ALA A 754 35.87 1.41 -1.92
CA ALA A 754 36.49 1.28 -0.60
C ALA A 754 35.44 0.89 0.48
N LEU A 755 34.23 1.40 0.38
CA LEU A 755 33.16 1.14 1.34
C LEU A 755 32.66 -0.30 1.28
N THR A 756 32.55 -0.92 0.08
CA THR A 756 32.23 -2.34 -0.07
C THR A 756 33.20 -3.23 0.72
N CYS A 757 34.50 -2.92 0.66
CA CYS A 757 35.54 -3.65 1.38
C CYS A 757 35.45 -3.49 2.92
N LYS A 758 34.91 -2.37 3.41
CA LYS A 758 34.70 -2.12 4.85
C LYS A 758 33.47 -2.87 5.38
N ILE A 759 32.39 -2.92 4.59
CA ILE A 759 31.09 -3.43 5.01
C ILE A 759 31.02 -4.94 4.84
N PHE A 760 31.33 -5.46 3.63
CA PHE A 760 31.08 -6.86 3.28
C PHE A 760 32.24 -7.78 3.72
N ARG A 761 32.22 -8.18 5.00
CA ARG A 761 33.24 -9.03 5.60
C ARG A 761 32.59 -10.16 6.40
N ALA A 762 33.27 -11.30 6.49
CA ALA A 762 32.80 -12.49 7.20
C ALA A 762 32.73 -12.31 8.72
N ASP A 763 33.49 -11.39 9.30
CA ASP A 763 33.47 -11.04 10.72
C ASP A 763 32.49 -9.93 11.05
N ASN A 764 31.67 -9.51 10.09
CA ASN A 764 30.75 -8.37 10.19
C ASN A 764 29.30 -8.73 9.86
N VAL A 765 29.00 -9.98 9.59
CA VAL A 765 27.70 -10.43 9.09
C VAL A 765 27.02 -11.41 10.03
N THR A 766 25.69 -11.23 10.18
CA THR A 766 24.78 -12.26 10.70
C THR A 766 23.77 -12.60 9.59
N VAL A 767 23.58 -13.89 9.33
CA VAL A 767 22.63 -14.38 8.32
C VAL A 767 21.36 -14.81 9.01
N SER A 768 20.20 -14.39 8.50
CA SER A 768 18.89 -14.91 8.92
C SER A 768 18.31 -15.72 7.76
N PHE A 769 17.92 -16.95 8.01
CA PHE A 769 17.32 -17.85 7.03
C PHE A 769 15.91 -18.24 7.47
N THR A 770 14.92 -18.00 6.60
CA THR A 770 13.54 -18.41 6.82
C THR A 770 13.12 -19.41 5.75
N GLY A 771 12.65 -20.57 6.19
CA GLY A 771 12.25 -21.68 5.30
C GLY A 771 12.45 -23.03 5.97
N SER A 772 12.46 -24.10 5.17
CA SER A 772 12.64 -25.45 5.70
C SER A 772 14.10 -25.72 6.14
N THR A 773 14.29 -26.65 7.08
CA THR A 773 15.63 -27.17 7.46
C THR A 773 16.40 -27.69 6.23
N GLN A 774 15.70 -28.40 5.33
CA GLN A 774 16.33 -28.93 4.11
C GLN A 774 16.85 -27.84 3.18
N SER A 775 16.07 -26.79 2.97
CA SER A 775 16.48 -25.62 2.17
C SER A 775 17.67 -24.90 2.80
N ARG A 776 17.65 -24.71 4.13
CA ARG A 776 18.77 -24.10 4.87
C ARG A 776 20.06 -24.89 4.74
N GLU A 777 20.01 -26.22 4.85
CA GLU A 777 21.17 -27.07 4.63
C GLU A 777 21.69 -26.95 3.18
N ALA A 778 20.79 -26.93 2.18
CA ALA A 778 21.15 -26.74 0.78
C ALA A 778 21.78 -25.36 0.52
N PHE A 779 21.24 -24.30 1.15
CA PHE A 779 21.83 -22.97 1.10
C PHE A 779 23.29 -22.99 1.60
N TRP A 780 23.54 -23.51 2.78
CA TRP A 780 24.89 -23.53 3.38
C TRP A 780 25.87 -24.42 2.64
N GLN A 781 25.44 -25.48 1.98
CA GLN A 781 26.31 -26.30 1.12
C GLN A 781 26.87 -25.48 -0.06
N THR A 782 26.10 -24.53 -0.59
CA THR A 782 26.50 -23.64 -1.68
C THR A 782 27.17 -22.37 -1.17
N ALA A 783 26.63 -21.77 -0.12
CA ALA A 783 27.04 -20.47 0.39
C ALA A 783 28.46 -20.46 0.96
N GLY A 784 28.88 -21.52 1.69
CA GLY A 784 30.13 -21.50 2.43
C GLY A 784 30.24 -20.27 3.32
N VAL A 785 31.22 -19.40 3.07
CA VAL A 785 31.38 -18.08 3.72
C VAL A 785 30.92 -16.94 2.83
N LEU A 786 30.04 -17.18 1.84
CA LEU A 786 29.48 -16.18 0.94
C LEU A 786 30.53 -15.35 0.17
N GLY A 787 31.68 -15.92 -0.11
CA GLY A 787 32.80 -15.20 -0.73
C GLY A 787 33.42 -14.10 0.12
N LEU A 788 32.96 -13.94 1.37
CA LEU A 788 33.41 -12.89 2.27
C LEU A 788 34.82 -13.16 2.82
N LYS A 789 35.63 -12.12 2.85
CA LYS A 789 36.97 -12.19 3.45
C LYS A 789 36.90 -11.91 4.94
N LYS A 790 37.78 -12.57 5.71
CA LYS A 790 37.98 -12.18 7.12
C LYS A 790 38.67 -10.81 7.17
N GLY A 791 38.15 -9.93 8.02
CA GLY A 791 38.81 -8.65 8.29
C GLY A 791 40.21 -8.88 8.91
N ASN A 792 41.10 -7.91 8.75
CA ASN A 792 42.44 -7.91 9.34
C ASN A 792 42.43 -7.57 10.85
N THR A 793 41.37 -7.89 11.57
CA THR A 793 41.28 -7.62 12.99
C THR A 793 42.08 -8.67 13.77
N SER A 794 43.22 -8.28 14.26
CA SER A 794 43.81 -8.96 15.43
C SER A 794 42.73 -9.02 16.53
N GLN A 795 42.39 -10.23 16.98
CA GLN A 795 41.43 -10.45 18.06
C GLN A 795 41.75 -9.52 19.26
N SER A 796 40.96 -8.51 19.42
CA SER A 796 40.77 -7.82 20.67
C SER A 796 39.25 -7.72 20.90
N ASP A 797 38.81 -8.22 22.07
CA ASP A 797 37.40 -8.20 22.49
C ASP A 797 36.84 -6.76 22.70
N ASN A 798 37.56 -5.74 22.29
CA ASN A 798 37.20 -4.31 22.32
C ASN A 798 37.39 -3.67 20.95
N VAL A 799 36.50 -3.93 20.03
CA VAL A 799 36.40 -3.09 18.79
C VAL A 799 35.81 -1.75 19.23
N THR A 800 36.62 -0.68 19.18
CA THR A 800 36.11 0.66 19.41
C THR A 800 35.16 1.02 18.27
N PRO A 801 33.93 1.44 18.56
CA PRO A 801 32.99 1.87 17.53
C PRO A 801 33.63 2.97 16.66
N THR A 802 33.59 2.81 15.36
CA THR A 802 34.02 3.84 14.41
C THR A 802 32.95 4.91 14.23
N LEU A 803 31.68 4.50 14.32
CA LEU A 803 30.51 5.36 14.22
C LEU A 803 30.36 6.16 15.54
N ILE A 804 30.71 7.44 15.48
CA ILE A 804 30.44 8.42 16.55
C ILE A 804 29.36 9.35 16.07
N VAL A 805 28.15 9.22 16.65
CA VAL A 805 26.98 10.02 16.27
C VAL A 805 27.09 11.40 16.99
N PRO A 806 27.01 12.53 16.26
CA PRO A 806 27.01 13.85 16.86
C PRO A 806 25.84 14.06 17.83
N GLU A 807 26.01 14.92 18.84
CA GLU A 807 24.92 15.28 19.75
C GLU A 807 23.78 15.98 19.00
N GLY A 808 22.55 15.65 19.39
CA GLY A 808 21.35 16.28 18.84
C GLY A 808 21.22 17.73 19.32
N LYS A 809 20.68 18.56 18.42
CA LYS A 809 20.34 19.95 18.75
C LYS A 809 18.84 20.14 18.57
N LEU A 810 18.18 20.76 19.54
CA LEU A 810 16.79 21.13 19.38
C LEU A 810 16.64 22.08 18.18
N GLN A 811 15.78 21.68 17.25
CA GLN A 811 15.53 22.42 16.04
C GLN A 811 14.04 22.70 15.90
N ARG A 812 13.70 23.86 15.34
CA ARG A 812 12.40 24.20 14.81
C ARG A 812 12.62 24.54 13.35
N VAL A 813 12.21 23.66 12.46
CA VAL A 813 12.46 23.79 11.02
C VAL A 813 11.17 23.66 10.26
N ALA A 814 11.07 24.36 9.14
CA ALA A 814 10.03 24.22 8.15
C ALA A 814 10.69 24.03 6.78
N TYR A 815 10.20 23.06 6.03
CA TYR A 815 10.60 22.80 4.66
C TYR A 815 9.44 23.14 3.73
N LEU A 816 9.72 23.88 2.67
CA LEU A 816 8.72 24.20 1.66
C LEU A 816 8.65 23.08 0.64
N ILE A 817 7.46 22.59 0.39
CA ILE A 817 7.14 21.58 -0.61
C ILE A 817 6.02 22.11 -1.51
N PRO A 818 5.88 21.66 -2.75
CA PRO A 818 4.79 22.05 -3.64
C PRO A 818 3.49 21.33 -3.25
N SER A 819 2.87 21.78 -2.16
CA SER A 819 1.64 21.20 -1.63
C SER A 819 0.75 22.29 -1.02
N ASN A 820 -0.57 22.13 -1.15
CA ASN A 820 -1.56 23.02 -0.57
C ASN A 820 -1.94 22.66 0.88
N VAL A 821 -1.32 21.62 1.44
CA VAL A 821 -1.53 21.15 2.80
C VAL A 821 -0.20 21.02 3.53
N SER A 822 -0.24 21.03 4.86
CA SER A 822 0.92 20.89 5.73
C SER A 822 1.07 19.49 6.29
N TYR A 823 2.27 19.17 6.76
CA TYR A 823 2.61 17.99 7.53
C TYR A 823 3.30 18.44 8.80
N VAL A 824 2.67 18.28 9.96
CA VAL A 824 3.13 18.89 11.21
C VAL A 824 3.65 17.82 12.14
N GLY A 825 4.92 17.86 12.49
CA GLY A 825 5.58 16.93 13.40
C GLY A 825 6.10 17.60 14.67
N LEU A 826 5.76 17.06 15.85
CA LEU A 826 6.31 17.43 17.14
C LEU A 826 6.82 16.18 17.86
N SER A 827 8.06 16.20 18.32
CA SER A 827 8.66 15.06 19.03
C SER A 827 9.38 15.50 20.28
N TYR A 828 9.43 14.60 21.28
CA TYR A 828 10.19 14.82 22.51
C TYR A 828 10.55 13.49 23.18
N PRO A 829 11.56 13.48 24.08
CA PRO A 829 11.92 12.27 24.81
C PRO A 829 10.89 11.99 25.92
N ASN A 830 10.51 10.74 26.08
CA ASN A 830 9.82 10.26 27.27
C ASN A 830 10.87 9.90 28.33
N VAL A 831 10.91 10.67 29.41
CA VAL A 831 11.92 10.50 30.45
C VAL A 831 11.72 9.24 31.32
N ALA A 832 10.53 8.67 31.30
CA ALA A 832 10.22 7.44 31.98
C ALA A 832 10.50 6.22 31.06
N HIS A 833 11.64 5.58 31.22
CA HIS A 833 11.88 4.28 30.57
C HIS A 833 10.76 3.31 30.94
N ALA A 834 10.03 2.86 29.91
CA ALA A 834 8.90 1.99 30.12
C ALA A 834 9.35 0.59 30.56
N THR A 835 9.06 0.22 31.80
CA THR A 835 9.04 -1.21 32.20
C THR A 835 8.04 -1.96 31.30
N ASN A 836 8.06 -3.30 31.29
CA ASN A 836 7.08 -4.08 30.53
C ASN A 836 5.63 -3.69 30.87
N GLU A 837 5.34 -3.45 32.15
CA GLU A 837 4.04 -2.98 32.63
C GLU A 837 3.70 -1.59 32.07
N GLN A 838 4.64 -0.67 32.03
CA GLN A 838 4.44 0.66 31.47
C GLN A 838 4.27 0.63 29.94
N GLN A 839 4.84 -0.35 29.24
CA GLN A 839 4.62 -0.51 27.78
C GLN A 839 3.16 -0.84 27.46
N GLY A 840 2.52 -1.73 28.24
CA GLY A 840 1.08 -2.00 28.11
C GLY A 840 0.24 -0.72 28.31
N ASN A 841 0.55 0.07 29.34
CA ASN A 841 -0.13 1.34 29.57
C ASN A 841 0.06 2.32 28.42
N TRP A 842 1.25 2.37 27.79
CA TRP A 842 1.49 3.21 26.62
C TRP A 842 0.79 2.73 25.36
N LEU A 843 0.56 1.44 25.19
CA LEU A 843 -0.28 0.95 24.08
C LEU A 843 -1.71 1.51 24.20
N ILE A 844 -2.28 1.45 25.39
CA ILE A 844 -3.61 1.99 25.66
C ILE A 844 -3.59 3.53 25.48
N ALA A 845 -2.65 4.24 26.13
CA ALA A 845 -2.56 5.70 26.05
C ALA A 845 -2.38 6.20 24.60
N THR A 846 -1.66 5.46 23.77
CA THR A 846 -1.49 5.80 22.34
C THR A 846 -2.82 5.73 21.60
N ARG A 847 -3.64 4.71 21.86
CA ARG A 847 -4.96 4.59 21.26
C ARG A 847 -5.91 5.67 21.75
N VAL A 848 -5.95 5.90 23.07
CA VAL A 848 -6.78 6.94 23.70
C VAL A 848 -6.44 8.33 23.13
N LEU A 849 -5.15 8.71 23.12
CA LEU A 849 -4.74 9.98 22.54
C LEU A 849 -5.08 10.06 21.04
N GLY A 850 -4.90 8.98 20.30
CA GLY A 850 -5.19 8.95 18.87
C GLY A 850 -6.67 9.09 18.56
N LEU A 851 -7.53 8.34 19.26
CA LEU A 851 -8.93 8.18 18.90
C LEU A 851 -9.87 9.12 19.66
N ASP A 852 -9.59 9.46 20.95
CA ASP A 852 -10.45 10.33 21.73
C ASP A 852 -10.05 11.80 21.66
N TYR A 853 -8.77 12.08 21.58
CA TYR A 853 -8.28 13.46 21.57
C TYR A 853 -7.91 13.96 20.17
N LEU A 854 -6.90 13.34 19.56
CA LEU A 854 -6.36 13.87 18.30
C LEU A 854 -7.32 13.76 17.13
N TRP A 855 -8.07 12.66 17.06
CA TRP A 855 -9.11 12.50 16.05
C TRP A 855 -10.12 13.64 16.09
N ASN A 856 -10.64 13.96 17.28
CA ASN A 856 -11.61 15.03 17.45
C ASN A 856 -11.00 16.42 17.24
N GLU A 857 -9.84 16.69 17.85
CA GLU A 857 -9.30 18.05 17.86
C GLU A 857 -8.59 18.41 16.54
N VAL A 858 -7.84 17.47 15.95
CA VAL A 858 -7.00 17.77 14.79
C VAL A 858 -7.69 17.36 13.48
N ARG A 859 -8.37 16.20 13.43
CA ARG A 859 -9.08 15.76 12.22
C ARG A 859 -10.46 16.41 12.11
N VAL A 860 -11.37 16.13 13.05
CA VAL A 860 -12.79 16.57 12.93
C VAL A 860 -12.91 18.09 13.02
N LYS A 861 -12.33 18.72 14.03
CA LYS A 861 -12.38 20.18 14.21
C LYS A 861 -11.33 20.93 13.40
N GLY A 862 -10.17 20.32 13.20
CA GLY A 862 -9.02 20.95 12.51
C GLY A 862 -9.01 20.74 11.01
N GLY A 863 -9.72 19.75 10.50
CA GLY A 863 -9.79 19.43 9.06
C GLY A 863 -8.59 18.67 8.52
N ALA A 864 -7.67 18.16 9.35
CA ALA A 864 -6.59 17.31 8.91
C ALA A 864 -7.14 15.95 8.45
N TYR A 865 -6.57 15.38 7.40
CA TYR A 865 -6.99 14.04 6.94
C TYR A 865 -6.62 12.94 7.94
N GLY A 866 -5.44 13.04 8.56
CA GLY A 866 -5.02 12.09 9.57
C GLY A 866 -4.14 12.71 10.64
N VAL A 867 -4.16 12.10 11.81
CA VAL A 867 -3.31 12.49 12.94
C VAL A 867 -2.94 11.27 13.76
N MET A 868 -1.71 11.24 14.27
CA MET A 868 -1.19 10.11 15.03
C MET A 868 -0.37 10.57 16.22
N PHE A 869 -0.48 9.83 17.31
CA PHE A 869 0.49 9.83 18.39
C PHE A 869 1.26 8.50 18.37
N ARG A 870 2.56 8.56 18.51
CA ARG A 870 3.42 7.38 18.59
C ARG A 870 4.30 7.46 19.81
N ASN A 871 4.44 6.33 20.50
CA ASN A 871 5.37 6.16 21.61
C ASN A 871 6.29 4.97 21.30
N SER A 872 7.60 5.22 21.19
CA SER A 872 8.57 4.16 20.97
C SER A 872 9.00 3.51 22.27
N ILE A 873 9.41 2.24 22.19
CA ILE A 873 9.96 1.49 23.32
C ILE A 873 11.22 2.19 23.85
N GLY A 874 12.06 2.75 22.98
CA GLY A 874 13.26 3.49 23.32
C GLY A 874 13.01 4.85 23.98
N GLY A 875 11.75 5.24 24.24
CA GLY A 875 11.41 6.46 24.98
C GLY A 875 11.30 7.72 24.13
N LEU A 876 10.85 7.60 22.87
CA LEU A 876 10.52 8.74 22.01
C LEU A 876 9.01 8.85 21.85
N GLN A 877 8.51 10.07 21.95
CA GLN A 877 7.11 10.40 21.68
C GLN A 877 7.03 11.35 20.51
N SER A 878 6.03 11.12 19.63
CA SER A 878 5.80 11.95 18.46
C SER A 878 4.32 12.16 18.22
N PHE A 879 3.95 13.39 17.92
CA PHE A 879 2.70 13.76 17.30
C PHE A 879 2.96 14.08 15.84
N VAL A 880 2.09 13.67 14.95
CA VAL A 880 2.21 13.99 13.54
C VAL A 880 0.84 14.07 12.88
N SER A 881 0.62 15.11 12.04
CA SER A 881 -0.56 15.23 11.20
C SER A 881 -0.24 15.06 9.72
N TYR A 882 -1.22 14.59 8.98
CA TYR A 882 -1.16 14.27 7.58
C TYR A 882 -2.21 15.06 6.80
N ARG A 883 -1.79 15.77 5.75
CA ARG A 883 -2.64 16.66 4.95
C ARG A 883 -3.45 17.61 5.83
N ASP A 884 -2.74 18.43 6.60
CA ASP A 884 -3.29 19.32 7.61
C ASP A 884 -3.43 20.74 7.03
N PRO A 885 -4.62 21.34 7.02
CA PRO A 885 -4.79 22.72 6.57
C PRO A 885 -4.26 23.74 7.58
N ALA A 886 -3.99 23.34 8.84
CA ALA A 886 -3.55 24.20 9.91
C ALA A 886 -2.11 23.85 10.35
N LEU A 887 -1.38 24.82 10.91
CA LEU A 887 -0.04 24.62 11.48
C LEU A 887 -0.02 24.98 12.97
N ASP A 888 -0.26 26.25 13.30
CA ASP A 888 -0.14 26.74 14.68
C ASP A 888 -1.19 26.14 15.60
N ALA A 889 -2.43 26.06 15.15
CA ALA A 889 -3.53 25.46 15.92
C ALA A 889 -3.29 23.98 16.21
N THR A 890 -2.70 23.24 15.25
CA THR A 890 -2.36 21.82 15.42
C THR A 890 -1.24 21.65 16.44
N LEU A 891 -0.21 22.48 16.41
CA LEU A 891 0.87 22.48 17.42
C LEU A 891 0.35 22.79 18.83
N ASP A 892 -0.59 23.72 18.97
CA ASP A 892 -1.22 24.04 20.26
C ASP A 892 -2.02 22.82 20.80
N ARG A 893 -2.73 22.12 19.93
CA ARG A 893 -3.45 20.88 20.28
C ARG A 893 -2.49 19.77 20.73
N TYR A 894 -1.35 19.60 20.07
CA TYR A 894 -0.34 18.63 20.51
C TYR A 894 0.19 18.93 21.89
N VAL A 895 0.45 20.20 22.19
CA VAL A 895 0.89 20.63 23.52
C VAL A 895 -0.15 20.37 24.58
N GLY A 896 -1.44 20.51 24.25
CA GLY A 896 -2.57 20.25 25.14
C GLY A 896 -2.80 18.78 25.48
N ALA A 897 -2.33 17.84 24.65
CA ALA A 897 -2.64 16.41 24.74
C ALA A 897 -2.30 15.78 26.10
N GLY A 898 -1.17 16.13 26.69
CA GLY A 898 -0.76 15.59 28.00
C GLY A 898 -1.68 16.03 29.15
N SER A 899 -2.14 17.28 29.14
CA SER A 899 -3.10 17.80 30.15
C SER A 899 -4.43 17.10 29.99
N TRP A 900 -4.92 16.97 28.77
CA TRP A 900 -6.15 16.26 28.48
C TRP A 900 -6.09 14.79 28.94
N LEU A 901 -5.01 14.05 28.64
CA LEU A 901 -4.85 12.66 29.06
C LEU A 901 -4.84 12.51 30.58
N SER A 902 -4.29 13.49 31.31
CA SER A 902 -4.26 13.45 32.78
C SER A 902 -5.62 13.63 33.44
N GLU A 903 -6.59 14.17 32.70
CA GLU A 903 -7.98 14.39 33.12
C GLU A 903 -8.92 13.30 32.58
N TRP A 904 -8.43 12.45 31.67
CA TRP A 904 -9.22 11.37 31.09
C TRP A 904 -9.62 10.34 32.14
N THR A 905 -10.91 10.10 32.28
CA THR A 905 -11.50 9.20 33.30
C THR A 905 -12.53 8.29 32.64
N PRO A 906 -12.09 7.18 32.00
CA PRO A 906 -12.99 6.25 31.35
C PRO A 906 -13.89 5.53 32.36
N ASP A 907 -15.05 5.07 31.92
CA ASP A 907 -15.76 4.03 32.66
C ASP A 907 -15.10 2.65 32.44
N ALA A 908 -15.64 1.61 33.08
CA ALA A 908 -15.02 0.27 33.05
C ALA A 908 -15.12 -0.37 31.66
N ASP A 909 -16.24 -0.16 30.96
CA ASP A 909 -16.51 -0.77 29.65
C ASP A 909 -15.67 -0.10 28.57
N GLU A 910 -15.52 1.21 28.62
CA GLU A 910 -14.64 1.97 27.72
C GLU A 910 -13.17 1.53 27.89
N PHE A 911 -12.70 1.43 29.14
CA PHE A 911 -11.33 0.98 29.40
C PHE A 911 -11.11 -0.47 28.93
N GLU A 912 -12.07 -1.37 29.16
CA GLU A 912 -12.04 -2.74 28.69
C GLU A 912 -11.92 -2.82 27.16
N GLY A 913 -12.67 -2.00 26.43
CA GLY A 913 -12.60 -1.88 24.98
C GLY A 913 -11.18 -1.55 24.49
N TYR A 914 -10.54 -0.54 25.07
CA TYR A 914 -9.15 -0.19 24.72
C TYR A 914 -8.15 -1.32 25.01
N VAL A 915 -8.36 -2.10 26.07
CA VAL A 915 -7.52 -3.28 26.32
C VAL A 915 -7.71 -4.32 25.23
N VAL A 916 -8.98 -4.65 24.88
CA VAL A 916 -9.31 -5.60 23.80
C VAL A 916 -8.63 -5.20 22.49
N ALA A 917 -8.80 -3.95 22.06
CA ALA A 917 -8.23 -3.44 20.82
C ALA A 917 -6.68 -3.41 20.85
N SER A 918 -6.06 -3.19 22.02
CA SER A 918 -4.62 -3.21 22.16
C SER A 918 -4.06 -4.62 22.04
N VAL A 919 -4.73 -5.63 22.61
CA VAL A 919 -4.37 -7.06 22.45
C VAL A 919 -4.49 -7.50 21.00
N ALA A 920 -5.56 -7.10 20.33
CA ALA A 920 -5.74 -7.40 18.91
C ALA A 920 -4.55 -6.94 18.05
N GLY A 921 -4.06 -5.73 18.28
CA GLY A 921 -2.90 -5.19 17.57
C GLY A 921 -1.60 -5.97 17.81
N VAL A 922 -1.43 -6.53 19.03
CA VAL A 922 -0.26 -7.36 19.37
C VAL A 922 -0.40 -8.76 18.76
N ASP A 923 -1.62 -9.30 18.70
CA ASP A 923 -1.87 -10.70 18.34
C ASP A 923 -2.29 -10.89 16.86
N ALA A 924 -2.32 -9.82 16.09
CA ALA A 924 -2.69 -9.86 14.67
C ALA A 924 -1.84 -10.88 13.87
N PRO A 925 -2.43 -11.61 12.91
CA PRO A 925 -1.71 -12.50 12.01
C PRO A 925 -0.62 -11.74 11.24
N VAL A 926 0.51 -12.40 11.03
CA VAL A 926 1.66 -11.83 10.32
C VAL A 926 2.18 -12.88 9.34
N PRO A 927 2.40 -12.57 8.07
CA PRO A 927 3.05 -13.47 7.12
C PRO A 927 4.40 -13.98 7.65
N ALA A 928 4.77 -15.21 7.29
CA ALA A 928 5.98 -15.88 7.79
C ALA A 928 7.25 -15.02 7.62
N ARG A 929 7.41 -14.40 6.45
CA ARG A 929 8.53 -13.48 6.16
C ARG A 929 8.59 -12.30 7.14
N MET A 930 7.44 -11.67 7.38
CA MET A 930 7.36 -10.52 8.28
C MET A 930 7.53 -10.91 9.74
N LEU A 931 7.06 -12.12 10.13
CA LEU A 931 7.27 -12.66 11.46
C LEU A 931 8.77 -12.88 11.73
N ALA A 932 9.47 -13.53 10.80
CA ALA A 932 10.92 -13.72 10.88
C ALA A 932 11.66 -12.37 10.99
N ARG A 933 11.30 -11.40 10.16
CA ARG A 933 11.91 -10.06 10.17
C ARG A 933 11.66 -9.32 11.50
N ARG A 934 10.45 -9.41 12.07
CA ARG A 934 10.15 -8.85 13.40
C ARG A 934 11.02 -9.48 14.48
N GLN A 935 11.21 -10.81 14.45
CA GLN A 935 12.06 -11.52 15.41
C GLN A 935 13.54 -11.15 15.26
N ASP A 936 14.02 -10.94 14.04
CA ASP A 936 15.37 -10.42 13.79
C ASP A 936 15.55 -9.02 14.40
N ILE A 937 14.56 -8.13 14.24
CA ILE A 937 14.59 -6.79 14.87
C ILE A 937 14.66 -6.90 16.39
N GLU A 938 13.87 -7.78 17.00
CA GLU A 938 13.94 -8.03 18.46
C GLU A 938 15.30 -8.58 18.88
N TYR A 939 15.87 -9.51 18.11
CA TYR A 939 17.19 -10.07 18.34
C TYR A 939 18.28 -8.98 18.36
N PHE A 940 18.32 -8.11 17.33
CA PHE A 940 19.32 -7.05 17.21
C PHE A 940 19.12 -5.92 18.23
N ASN A 941 17.88 -5.69 18.67
CA ASN A 941 17.57 -4.78 19.78
C ASN A 941 17.79 -5.41 21.15
N HIS A 942 18.17 -6.69 21.25
CA HIS A 942 18.35 -7.44 22.50
C HIS A 942 17.08 -7.49 23.35
N ARG A 943 15.92 -7.61 22.69
CA ARG A 943 14.61 -7.63 23.34
C ARG A 943 14.06 -9.04 23.47
N ASP A 944 13.31 -9.29 24.55
CA ASP A 944 12.52 -10.52 24.69
C ASP A 944 11.32 -10.46 23.72
N PRO A 945 11.21 -11.37 22.73
CA PRO A 945 10.09 -11.38 21.79
C PRO A 945 8.73 -11.64 22.48
N GLU A 946 8.70 -12.22 23.66
CA GLU A 946 7.49 -12.51 24.43
C GLU A 946 7.12 -11.40 25.43
N ARG A 947 7.87 -10.28 25.47
CA ARG A 947 7.67 -9.23 26.46
C ARG A 947 6.25 -8.62 26.46
N LEU A 948 5.62 -8.49 25.30
CA LEU A 948 4.27 -7.91 25.19
C LEU A 948 3.16 -8.91 25.57
N ARG A 949 3.50 -10.20 25.69
CA ARG A 949 2.56 -11.23 26.15
C ARG A 949 2.63 -11.43 27.66
N LYS A 950 3.71 -10.99 28.29
CA LYS A 950 3.92 -11.02 29.75
C LYS A 950 3.37 -9.78 30.44
#